data_33a5b24f0df07a814190d9e4bef33c62
#
_entry.id   33a5b24f0df07a814190d9e4bef33c62
#
_cell.length_a   1.000
_cell.length_b   1.000
_cell.length_c   1.000
_cell.angle_alpha   90.00
_cell.angle_beta   90.00
_cell.angle_gamma   90.00
#
_symmetry.space_group_name_H-M   'P 1'
#
loop_
_entity.id
_entity.type
_entity.pdbx_description
1 polymer ?
#
loop_
_entity_poly.entity_id
_entity_poly.type
_entity_poly.pdbx_seq_one_letter_code
_entity_poly.pdbx_strand_id
1 'polypeptide(L)'
;MVTGNFYKLLSLSSVLLITACNSSTDVPSEVCLTEALDSSLWQQSCWISAANASVITTLVTDDQFRAADGASWFVSSFKNEKQIKNARWMTTGLGVFQLYVNGQTVGEEFLKPGFTHWQKTRRSFTYDITALLTKNSGEENTLSAQVTPGWWADKIITPAGQVGMNGQKPAFRAVLEVTYTDGSRQCFGTNLTDWQAGVAGPVTHAAIYDGEAYDARILPGYETPELLTTPEENHEFGGEILPTSGAEIYLRHDLEMKPLKAYTWNAIEGASADAFGKVVINHEYQPGEDIILQPGENLVLDFGQNAAAIPSFCFKAAEGTQLTCLPSELLNDGNGAYSRGMDGPEGSVHRLNLRIPEGIQLSYIFGKTDDYAYYQPTCTFFGYRYLSISATDVVSIKQICSIPVSSMTQELETGTLETGNADVNKIISNTLWGQRSNYLSVPTDCPQRNERLGWTADTQVFLETGTFFANTASFFHKWMRDMRDTQTSLGGFPGVAPVAQYGAEPNGMMRLGWADAGVIVPWTIWKQFNDPSIIEENWEAMERFIKHVSETRYDHEALIAENGGYQYADWLSYEPLESCGGDAFSSGERLAAQFTVKPEALTYWNYLSACYWIMDAEMMRDMAEATGRDTQYYQEMTVEARRYAKDNFLSENGKFKLDILNEMQTPALFALKNHLVEGEARDAMIARLRQNFADHGNCLQTGFLGTSILMPTLTENGMVDVAYSLLLQRNNPSWLYSIDNGATTMWERWNSYMLEHGMGPKGMNSFNHYAYGCVCQWLWENVAGICADPSHPGFKHIIMAPQLDKRLGSVNAVYPSAAGLIKSKWHYEGDLWHWSFTIPTGATASVLLPGETEAKEYSAGSYTISK
;
A
#
# COMPACT_ATOMS: atom_id res chain seq x y z
N MET A 1 -0.88 -43.91 34.19
CA MET A 1 0.28 -44.48 33.49
C MET A 1 -0.22 -44.88 32.11
N VAL A 2 0.11 -44.28 31.07
CA VAL A 2 1.22 -43.72 30.37
C VAL A 2 0.76 -42.49 29.58
N THR A 3 1.28 -41.39 29.95
CA THR A 3 1.26 -40.13 29.20
C THR A 3 2.47 -40.11 28.27
N GLY A 4 2.39 -39.58 27.12
CA GLY A 4 3.61 -39.16 26.45
C GLY A 4 3.57 -39.08 24.94
N ASN A 5 3.69 -37.86 24.47
CA ASN A 5 4.42 -37.46 23.27
C ASN A 5 3.92 -37.94 21.88
N PHE A 6 3.08 -37.13 21.29
CA PHE A 6 2.96 -37.08 19.83
C PHE A 6 2.84 -35.61 19.32
N TYR A 7 3.87 -34.79 19.59
CA TYR A 7 4.10 -33.53 18.89
C TYR A 7 5.59 -33.21 18.91
N LYS A 8 6.38 -34.02 18.27
CA LYS A 8 7.78 -33.72 17.91
C LYS A 8 8.26 -34.72 16.85
N LEU A 9 7.82 -34.50 15.61
CA LEU A 9 8.46 -35.10 14.44
C LEU A 9 7.90 -34.49 13.18
N LEU A 10 8.29 -33.22 12.87
CA LEU A 10 8.28 -32.62 11.54
C LEU A 10 8.98 -31.27 11.60
N SER A 11 10.23 -31.26 12.05
CA SER A 11 11.15 -30.16 11.85
C SER A 11 12.59 -30.63 12.02
N LEU A 12 12.99 -31.58 11.21
CA LEU A 12 14.39 -31.98 11.08
C LEU A 12 14.62 -32.43 9.65
N SER A 13 14.70 -31.48 8.74
CA SER A 13 15.46 -31.69 7.49
C SER A 13 15.75 -30.34 6.90
N SER A 14 17.01 -30.05 6.75
CA SER A 14 17.70 -28.91 6.15
C SER A 14 18.03 -27.73 7.07
N VAL A 15 18.74 -27.97 8.15
CA VAL A 15 19.80 -27.05 8.55
C VAL A 15 21.00 -27.35 7.64
N LEU A 16 20.95 -26.84 6.40
CA LEU A 16 22.16 -26.57 5.65
C LEU A 16 22.81 -25.38 6.38
N LEU A 17 24.04 -25.60 6.84
CA LEU A 17 24.91 -24.50 7.24
C LEU A 17 25.03 -23.53 6.06
N ILE A 18 24.21 -22.49 6.06
CA ILE A 18 24.46 -21.27 5.32
C ILE A 18 25.54 -20.58 6.13
N THR A 19 26.79 -20.67 5.69
CA THR A 19 27.77 -19.65 6.05
C THR A 19 27.24 -18.37 5.41
N ALA A 20 26.41 -17.66 6.15
CA ALA A 20 25.98 -16.33 5.81
C ALA A 20 27.23 -15.47 5.63
N CYS A 21 27.31 -14.75 4.53
CA CYS A 21 28.06 -13.51 4.57
C CYS A 21 27.36 -12.66 5.63
N ASN A 22 27.91 -12.62 6.85
CA ASN A 22 27.36 -11.80 7.91
C ASN A 22 27.44 -10.35 7.41
N SER A 23 26.27 -9.77 7.11
CA SER A 23 26.16 -8.34 6.97
C SER A 23 26.51 -7.73 8.33
N SER A 24 27.33 -6.70 8.37
CA SER A 24 27.58 -5.89 9.56
C SER A 24 26.34 -5.05 9.98
N THR A 25 25.17 -5.45 9.54
CA THR A 25 23.89 -4.73 9.75
C THR A 25 23.00 -5.41 10.81
N ASP A 26 23.52 -6.41 11.55
CA ASP A 26 22.78 -6.96 12.69
C ASP A 26 22.64 -5.86 13.75
N VAL A 27 21.43 -5.25 13.82
CA VAL A 27 21.07 -4.40 14.96
C VAL A 27 21.11 -5.29 16.19
N PRO A 28 21.87 -4.94 17.23
CA PRO A 28 21.87 -5.71 18.46
C PRO A 28 20.42 -5.89 18.94
N SER A 29 20.02 -7.11 19.25
CA SER A 29 18.66 -7.43 19.72
C SER A 29 18.22 -6.69 20.99
N GLU A 30 19.14 -5.98 21.63
CA GLU A 30 18.92 -5.12 22.80
C GLU A 30 18.53 -3.68 22.42
N VAL A 31 18.61 -3.28 21.13
CA VAL A 31 18.25 -1.93 20.64
C VAL A 31 16.88 -1.99 20.00
N CYS A 32 15.89 -1.51 20.72
CA CYS A 32 14.49 -1.56 20.25
C CYS A 32 13.80 -0.19 20.39
N LEU A 33 12.71 -0.02 19.66
CA LEU A 33 11.79 1.08 19.90
C LEU A 33 11.23 0.99 21.32
N THR A 34 11.16 2.16 21.97
CA THR A 34 10.61 2.29 23.33
C THR A 34 9.51 3.35 23.36
N GLU A 35 8.83 3.46 24.49
CA GLU A 35 7.93 4.59 24.72
C GLU A 35 8.64 5.91 24.46
N ALA A 36 7.92 6.86 23.89
CA ALA A 36 8.45 8.18 23.62
C ALA A 36 8.92 8.88 24.91
N LEU A 37 9.96 9.68 24.80
CA LEU A 37 10.35 10.63 25.84
C LEU A 37 9.29 11.74 25.93
N ASP A 38 9.31 12.48 27.05
CA ASP A 38 8.47 13.67 27.24
C ASP A 38 8.72 14.67 26.08
N SER A 39 7.64 15.05 25.41
CA SER A 39 7.70 15.95 24.24
C SER A 39 8.28 17.33 24.58
N SER A 40 8.26 17.77 25.86
CA SER A 40 8.90 19.01 26.29
C SER A 40 10.43 19.01 26.07
N LEU A 41 11.05 17.83 25.97
CA LEU A 41 12.48 17.71 25.69
C LEU A 41 12.86 18.23 24.30
N TRP A 42 11.92 18.31 23.36
CA TRP A 42 12.17 18.97 22.08
C TRP A 42 12.61 20.44 22.22
N GLN A 43 12.27 21.10 23.33
CA GLN A 43 12.74 22.48 23.61
C GLN A 43 14.25 22.56 23.80
N GLN A 44 14.94 21.45 24.04
CA GLN A 44 16.39 21.37 24.19
C GLN A 44 17.14 21.14 22.88
N SER A 45 16.43 21.14 21.75
CA SER A 45 16.99 20.86 20.42
C SER A 45 16.40 21.79 19.36
N CYS A 46 17.09 21.99 18.27
CA CYS A 46 16.58 22.66 17.06
C CYS A 46 16.73 21.73 15.84
N TRP A 47 16.01 22.06 14.77
CA TRP A 47 16.24 21.46 13.48
C TRP A 47 17.56 21.97 12.89
N ILE A 48 18.39 21.06 12.41
CA ILE A 48 19.68 21.38 11.78
C ILE A 48 19.75 20.79 10.37
N SER A 49 20.32 21.55 9.43
CA SER A 49 20.60 21.13 8.06
C SER A 49 22.05 21.27 7.70
N ALA A 50 22.54 20.49 6.75
CA ALA A 50 23.88 20.67 6.18
C ALA A 50 23.91 21.97 5.36
N ALA A 51 24.86 22.88 5.69
CA ALA A 51 24.94 24.17 5.02
C ALA A 51 25.25 24.05 3.52
N ASN A 52 25.94 22.97 3.10
CA ASN A 52 26.28 22.68 1.72
C ASN A 52 25.25 21.82 0.98
N ALA A 53 24.10 21.51 1.59
CA ALA A 53 23.02 20.82 0.90
C ALA A 53 22.38 21.74 -0.15
N SER A 54 22.09 21.21 -1.33
CA SER A 54 21.43 21.96 -2.40
C SER A 54 19.99 22.29 -2.06
N VAL A 55 19.52 23.41 -2.60
CA VAL A 55 18.15 23.89 -2.43
C VAL A 55 17.44 23.84 -3.78
N ILE A 56 16.32 23.15 -3.81
CA ILE A 56 15.43 23.13 -4.98
C ILE A 56 14.25 24.03 -4.66
N THR A 57 14.09 25.12 -5.44
CA THR A 57 13.08 26.16 -5.17
C THR A 57 12.01 26.28 -6.23
N THR A 58 12.12 25.55 -7.35
CA THR A 58 11.25 25.73 -8.52
C THR A 58 10.57 24.42 -8.86
N LEU A 59 9.25 24.46 -9.07
CA LEU A 59 8.51 23.37 -9.67
C LEU A 59 8.99 23.17 -11.11
N VAL A 60 9.29 21.94 -11.44
CA VAL A 60 9.74 21.48 -12.76
C VAL A 60 8.87 20.32 -13.21
N THR A 61 8.96 19.97 -14.47
CA THR A 61 8.35 18.73 -14.95
C THR A 61 9.12 17.52 -14.40
N ASP A 62 8.48 16.33 -14.33
CA ASP A 62 9.10 15.15 -13.75
C ASP A 62 10.41 14.74 -14.48
N ASP A 63 10.44 14.89 -15.81
CA ASP A 63 11.62 14.63 -16.63
C ASP A 63 12.79 15.61 -16.41
N GLN A 64 12.51 16.77 -15.85
CA GLN A 64 13.51 17.80 -15.53
C GLN A 64 13.97 17.73 -14.06
N PHE A 65 13.15 17.16 -13.19
CA PHE A 65 13.48 17.08 -11.77
C PHE A 65 14.57 16.03 -11.55
N ARG A 66 15.60 16.45 -10.84
CA ARG A 66 16.60 15.53 -10.29
C ARG A 66 16.93 15.98 -8.89
N ALA A 67 16.85 15.05 -7.93
CA ALA A 67 17.41 15.30 -6.61
C ALA A 67 18.91 15.61 -6.77
N ALA A 68 19.31 16.79 -6.31
CA ALA A 68 20.65 17.28 -6.63
C ALA A 68 21.73 16.60 -5.80
N ASP A 69 21.38 16.07 -4.61
CA ASP A 69 22.35 15.63 -3.63
C ASP A 69 22.13 14.18 -3.18
N GLY A 70 23.22 13.60 -2.69
CA GLY A 70 23.24 12.39 -1.90
C GLY A 70 22.79 12.64 -0.45
N ALA A 71 23.32 11.87 0.48
CA ALA A 71 22.96 11.96 1.88
C ALA A 71 23.64 13.14 2.58
N SER A 72 22.88 13.83 3.44
CA SER A 72 23.42 14.73 4.47
C SER A 72 23.75 13.92 5.71
N TRP A 73 24.94 14.08 6.24
CA TRP A 73 25.38 13.47 7.48
C TRP A 73 25.36 14.50 8.61
N PHE A 74 24.95 14.05 9.78
CA PHE A 74 24.92 14.80 11.03
C PHE A 74 25.66 13.99 12.06
N VAL A 75 26.69 14.59 12.70
CA VAL A 75 27.58 13.88 13.64
C VAL A 75 27.81 14.73 14.85
N SER A 76 27.72 14.12 16.02
CA SER A 76 28.09 14.74 17.32
C SER A 76 28.74 13.70 18.20
N SER A 77 29.70 14.14 19.01
CA SER A 77 30.34 13.33 20.06
C SER A 77 30.08 13.93 21.43
N PHE A 78 29.87 13.06 22.40
CA PHE A 78 29.75 13.47 23.80
C PHE A 78 30.61 12.59 24.72
N LYS A 79 31.10 13.17 25.81
CA LYS A 79 31.85 12.44 26.86
C LYS A 79 30.92 12.14 28.02
N ASN A 80 31.03 10.93 28.53
CA ASN A 80 30.28 10.51 29.70
C ASN A 80 30.80 11.26 30.93
N GLU A 81 30.01 12.11 31.57
CA GLU A 81 30.39 12.76 32.81
C GLU A 81 30.52 11.76 33.98
N LYS A 82 29.62 10.75 33.96
CA LYS A 82 29.55 9.69 34.97
C LYS A 82 29.27 8.35 34.29
N GLN A 83 29.25 7.28 35.08
CA GLN A 83 28.88 5.98 34.56
C GLN A 83 27.40 5.95 34.11
N ILE A 84 27.16 5.58 32.86
CA ILE A 84 25.83 5.49 32.27
C ILE A 84 25.06 4.26 32.80
N LYS A 85 23.83 4.49 33.23
CA LYS A 85 22.89 3.44 33.62
C LYS A 85 21.98 3.03 32.42
N ASN A 86 21.37 4.02 31.81
CA ASN A 86 20.58 3.83 30.57
C ASN A 86 20.57 5.11 29.73
N ALA A 87 20.29 4.98 28.43
CA ALA A 87 20.22 6.09 27.52
C ALA A 87 19.13 5.86 26.47
N ARG A 88 18.27 6.86 26.26
CA ARG A 88 17.20 6.82 25.27
C ARG A 88 17.35 7.97 24.28
N TRP A 89 17.33 7.65 23.00
CA TRP A 89 17.55 8.61 21.93
C TRP A 89 16.24 8.82 21.12
N MET A 90 15.65 10.01 21.26
CA MET A 90 14.45 10.44 20.55
C MET A 90 14.88 11.24 19.31
N THR A 91 14.43 10.82 18.13
CA THR A 91 14.89 11.31 16.83
C THR A 91 13.76 11.55 15.87
N THR A 92 13.94 12.49 14.93
CA THR A 92 13.05 12.71 13.78
C THR A 92 13.82 13.37 12.65
N GLY A 93 13.29 13.34 11.41
CA GLY A 93 13.96 13.91 10.25
C GLY A 93 13.00 14.57 9.26
N LEU A 94 13.53 15.56 8.56
CA LEU A 94 12.96 16.10 7.32
C LEU A 94 13.69 15.43 6.16
N GLY A 95 13.14 14.32 5.67
CA GLY A 95 13.79 13.40 4.77
C GLY A 95 13.77 11.98 5.33
N VAL A 96 14.34 11.01 4.61
CA VAL A 96 14.50 9.63 5.08
C VAL A 96 15.84 9.52 5.84
N PHE A 97 15.82 8.93 7.03
CA PHE A 97 17.01 8.89 7.87
C PHE A 97 17.38 7.48 8.37
N GLN A 98 18.69 7.28 8.53
CA GLN A 98 19.32 6.17 9.22
C GLN A 98 20.12 6.69 10.41
N LEU A 99 20.19 5.92 11.49
CA LEU A 99 20.84 6.30 12.73
C LEU A 99 22.03 5.39 13.05
N TYR A 100 23.06 5.96 13.65
CA TYR A 100 24.24 5.21 14.07
C TYR A 100 24.74 5.69 15.43
N VAL A 101 25.16 4.75 16.27
CA VAL A 101 25.84 5.01 17.54
C VAL A 101 27.17 4.26 17.52
N ASN A 102 28.29 4.98 17.68
CA ASN A 102 29.62 4.40 17.58
C ASN A 102 29.84 3.56 16.31
N GLY A 103 29.25 3.99 15.17
CA GLY A 103 29.31 3.32 13.88
C GLY A 103 28.34 2.13 13.72
N GLN A 104 27.56 1.77 14.73
CA GLN A 104 26.58 0.69 14.69
C GLN A 104 25.17 1.24 14.39
N THR A 105 24.43 0.56 13.50
CA THR A 105 23.07 0.96 13.10
C THR A 105 22.07 0.87 14.26
N VAL A 106 21.10 1.80 14.28
CA VAL A 106 20.04 1.91 15.29
C VAL A 106 18.67 1.79 14.65
N GLY A 107 17.89 0.79 15.12
CA GLY A 107 16.52 0.54 14.70
C GLY A 107 16.41 -0.27 13.42
N GLU A 108 15.34 -1.04 13.30
CA GLU A 108 15.04 -1.94 12.17
C GLU A 108 14.08 -1.29 11.16
N GLU A 109 13.44 -0.16 11.54
CA GLU A 109 12.47 0.50 10.72
C GLU A 109 13.14 1.11 9.48
N PHE A 110 12.54 0.82 8.34
CA PHE A 110 12.99 1.26 7.02
C PHE A 110 12.30 2.56 6.61
N LEU A 111 12.98 3.43 5.89
CA LEU A 111 12.47 4.71 5.37
C LEU A 111 11.84 5.63 6.46
N LYS A 112 12.42 5.65 7.67
CA LYS A 112 12.01 6.59 8.73
C LYS A 112 12.11 8.05 8.27
N PRO A 113 11.19 8.96 8.62
CA PRO A 113 10.06 8.81 9.54
C PRO A 113 8.74 8.39 8.86
N GLY A 114 8.77 8.01 7.59
CA GLY A 114 7.59 7.75 6.79
C GLY A 114 6.99 9.00 6.15
N PHE A 115 5.89 8.82 5.43
CA PHE A 115 5.19 9.89 4.71
C PHE A 115 4.08 10.49 5.57
N THR A 116 4.14 11.78 5.87
CA THR A 116 3.15 12.56 6.64
C THR A 116 2.89 13.91 5.99
N HIS A 117 1.85 14.61 6.42
CA HIS A 117 1.53 15.94 5.92
C HIS A 117 2.70 16.92 6.14
N TRP A 118 3.10 17.60 5.07
CA TRP A 118 4.34 18.38 4.99
C TRP A 118 4.45 19.51 6.05
N GLN A 119 3.34 20.13 6.43
CA GLN A 119 3.33 21.29 7.34
C GLN A 119 2.92 20.94 8.77
N LYS A 120 2.12 19.87 8.98
CA LYS A 120 1.40 19.67 10.23
C LYS A 120 1.99 18.59 11.12
N THR A 121 2.48 17.49 10.56
CA THR A 121 2.89 16.33 11.36
C THR A 121 4.20 15.70 10.91
N ARG A 122 5.07 15.35 11.88
CA ARG A 122 6.24 14.47 11.72
C ARG A 122 6.22 13.39 12.78
N ARG A 123 6.78 12.21 12.46
CA ARG A 123 6.89 11.10 13.41
C ARG A 123 8.28 11.07 14.04
N SER A 124 8.33 10.81 15.35
CA SER A 124 9.56 10.61 16.09
C SER A 124 9.71 9.16 16.54
N PHE A 125 10.96 8.74 16.66
CA PHE A 125 11.37 7.40 17.04
C PHE A 125 12.24 7.52 18.29
N THR A 126 11.96 6.72 19.32
CA THR A 126 12.73 6.71 20.55
C THR A 126 13.32 5.31 20.75
N TYR A 127 14.65 5.23 20.84
CA TYR A 127 15.38 3.97 21.00
C TYR A 127 16.09 3.92 22.33
N ASP A 128 16.07 2.76 22.99
CA ASP A 128 17.04 2.45 24.01
C ASP A 128 18.37 2.08 23.33
N ILE A 129 19.36 2.95 23.45
CA ILE A 129 20.68 2.77 22.84
C ILE A 129 21.75 2.39 23.85
N THR A 130 21.35 2.01 25.06
CA THR A 130 22.26 1.74 26.18
C THR A 130 23.30 0.67 25.85
N ALA A 131 22.93 -0.33 25.07
CA ALA A 131 23.83 -1.42 24.67
C ALA A 131 24.96 -0.97 23.73
N LEU A 132 24.72 0.08 22.94
CA LEU A 132 25.66 0.60 21.93
C LEU A 132 26.68 1.58 22.51
N LEU A 133 26.47 2.08 23.74
CA LEU A 133 27.32 3.10 24.33
C LEU A 133 28.48 2.46 25.14
N THR A 134 29.65 3.11 25.08
CA THR A 134 30.68 3.01 26.14
C THR A 134 30.11 3.64 27.39
N LYS A 135 30.25 3.01 28.55
CA LYS A 135 29.45 3.38 29.74
C LYS A 135 30.25 4.05 30.84
N ASN A 136 31.58 3.99 30.82
CA ASN A 136 32.42 4.53 31.92
C ASN A 136 32.60 6.05 31.82
N SER A 137 32.78 6.68 32.97
CA SER A 137 33.08 8.12 33.02
C SER A 137 34.33 8.45 32.21
N GLY A 138 34.26 9.53 31.42
CA GLY A 138 35.36 10.01 30.59
C GLY A 138 35.46 9.34 29.20
N GLU A 139 34.74 8.26 28.95
CA GLU A 139 34.66 7.66 27.61
C GLU A 139 33.81 8.52 26.69
N GLU A 140 34.13 8.47 25.42
CA GLU A 140 33.45 9.23 24.37
C GLU A 140 32.52 8.33 23.53
N ASN A 141 31.38 8.87 23.16
CA ASN A 141 30.41 8.23 22.29
C ASN A 141 30.04 9.13 21.13
N THR A 142 29.87 8.56 19.95
CA THR A 142 29.47 9.28 18.72
C THR A 142 28.04 8.91 18.33
N LEU A 143 27.23 9.96 18.14
CA LEU A 143 25.89 9.86 17.56
C LEU A 143 25.94 10.37 16.12
N SER A 144 25.34 9.65 15.19
CA SER A 144 25.27 10.10 13.81
C SER A 144 23.96 9.72 13.12
N ALA A 145 23.57 10.57 12.18
CA ALA A 145 22.42 10.32 11.31
C ALA A 145 22.82 10.60 9.86
N GLN A 146 22.40 9.71 8.97
CA GLN A 146 22.37 9.93 7.53
C GLN A 146 20.95 10.34 7.16
N VAL A 147 20.75 11.46 6.48
CA VAL A 147 19.43 11.93 6.05
C VAL A 147 19.46 12.20 4.54
N THR A 148 18.55 11.58 3.82
CA THR A 148 18.35 11.77 2.37
C THR A 148 17.11 12.59 2.10
N PRO A 149 16.94 13.20 0.90
CA PRO A 149 15.76 14.04 0.59
C PRO A 149 14.41 13.38 0.88
N GLY A 150 14.21 12.13 0.52
CA GLY A 150 13.01 11.33 0.82
C GLY A 150 11.71 12.05 0.50
N TRP A 151 10.64 11.80 1.24
CA TRP A 151 9.34 12.49 1.06
C TRP A 151 9.35 13.97 1.50
N TRP A 152 10.49 14.53 1.84
CA TRP A 152 10.60 15.92 2.23
C TRP A 152 11.14 16.81 1.11
N ALA A 153 12.35 16.57 0.67
CA ALA A 153 13.05 17.42 -0.29
C ALA A 153 13.25 16.76 -1.66
N ASP A 154 12.69 15.57 -1.87
CA ASP A 154 12.63 14.91 -3.16
C ASP A 154 11.28 15.18 -3.86
N LYS A 155 11.18 14.81 -5.13
CA LYS A 155 9.95 14.94 -5.91
C LYS A 155 8.82 14.09 -5.34
N ILE A 156 7.62 14.66 -5.39
CA ILE A 156 6.36 13.95 -5.17
C ILE A 156 5.47 14.25 -6.38
N ILE A 157 5.03 13.21 -7.07
CA ILE A 157 4.12 13.36 -8.20
C ILE A 157 2.72 13.61 -7.67
N THR A 158 2.08 14.67 -8.14
CA THR A 158 0.71 15.01 -7.76
C THR A 158 -0.28 14.35 -8.72
N PRO A 159 -1.57 14.24 -8.35
CA PRO A 159 -2.60 13.75 -9.25
C PRO A 159 -2.70 14.52 -10.57
N ALA A 160 -2.29 15.79 -10.57
CA ALA A 160 -2.25 16.61 -11.78
C ALA A 160 -1.00 16.38 -12.65
N GLY A 161 -0.14 15.42 -12.29
CA GLY A 161 1.11 15.11 -13.01
C GLY A 161 2.22 16.13 -12.81
N GLN A 162 2.06 17.06 -11.86
CA GLN A 162 3.09 18.05 -11.52
C GLN A 162 4.04 17.45 -10.48
N VAL A 163 5.30 17.86 -10.54
CA VAL A 163 6.26 17.51 -9.49
C VAL A 163 6.11 18.50 -8.35
N GLY A 164 5.83 17.98 -7.17
CA GLY A 164 5.83 18.72 -5.92
C GLY A 164 6.98 18.32 -5.01
N MET A 165 7.22 19.12 -3.99
CA MET A 165 8.07 18.80 -2.84
C MET A 165 7.48 19.44 -1.59
N ASN A 166 7.84 18.85 -0.44
CA ASN A 166 7.33 19.32 0.85
C ASN A 166 8.23 20.38 1.49
N GLY A 167 9.52 20.33 1.23
CA GLY A 167 10.52 21.27 1.73
C GLY A 167 11.75 21.32 0.83
N GLN A 168 12.75 22.09 1.22
CA GLN A 168 13.90 22.41 0.36
C GLN A 168 15.17 21.68 0.77
N LYS A 169 15.42 21.48 2.05
CA LYS A 169 16.62 20.83 2.56
C LYS A 169 16.30 19.68 3.52
N PRO A 170 17.02 18.57 3.46
CA PRO A 170 17.01 17.57 4.52
C PRO A 170 17.42 18.18 5.85
N ALA A 171 16.78 17.78 6.95
CA ALA A 171 17.13 18.24 8.29
C ALA A 171 16.98 17.12 9.31
N PHE A 172 17.69 17.26 10.41
CA PHE A 172 17.66 16.31 11.52
C PHE A 172 17.35 17.02 12.84
N ARG A 173 16.62 16.36 13.74
CA ARG A 173 16.35 16.82 15.09
C ARG A 173 16.33 15.64 16.04
N ALA A 174 17.04 15.75 17.15
CA ALA A 174 17.16 14.68 18.13
C ALA A 174 17.40 15.18 19.54
N VAL A 175 17.05 14.35 20.53
CA VAL A 175 17.42 14.53 21.95
C VAL A 175 17.81 13.17 22.52
N LEU A 176 19.00 13.06 23.04
CA LEU A 176 19.46 11.94 23.84
C LEU A 176 19.27 12.25 25.33
N GLU A 177 18.51 11.44 26.06
CA GLU A 177 18.44 11.45 27.51
C GLU A 177 19.34 10.35 28.10
N VAL A 178 20.33 10.72 28.88
CA VAL A 178 21.22 9.81 29.61
C VAL A 178 20.87 9.83 31.07
N THR A 179 20.65 8.68 31.66
CA THR A 179 20.52 8.50 33.12
C THR A 179 21.78 7.83 33.64
N TYR A 180 22.42 8.44 34.60
CA TYR A 180 23.62 7.92 35.26
C TYR A 180 23.29 6.98 36.44
N THR A 181 24.27 6.23 36.88
CA THR A 181 24.12 5.27 38.01
C THR A 181 23.77 5.91 39.33
N ASP A 182 24.09 7.19 39.54
CA ASP A 182 23.69 7.98 40.70
C ASP A 182 22.28 8.56 40.63
N GLY A 183 21.56 8.28 39.53
CA GLY A 183 20.19 8.74 39.26
C GLY A 183 20.09 10.15 38.66
N SER A 184 21.21 10.87 38.48
CA SER A 184 21.21 12.14 37.75
C SER A 184 20.95 11.93 36.27
N ARG A 185 20.38 12.94 35.58
CA ARG A 185 20.08 12.91 34.15
C ARG A 185 20.77 14.04 33.41
N GLN A 186 21.14 13.81 32.17
CA GLN A 186 21.67 14.81 31.24
C GLN A 186 21.03 14.61 29.86
N CYS A 187 20.74 15.70 29.17
CA CYS A 187 20.20 15.67 27.83
C CYS A 187 21.15 16.32 26.83
N PHE A 188 21.23 15.73 25.64
CA PHE A 188 22.04 16.21 24.51
C PHE A 188 21.11 16.38 23.32
N GLY A 189 20.81 17.63 22.93
CA GLY A 189 19.96 17.94 21.78
C GLY A 189 20.76 18.35 20.56
N THR A 190 20.14 18.27 19.39
CA THR A 190 20.70 18.87 18.16
C THR A 190 20.80 20.37 18.30
N ASN A 191 21.98 20.95 17.98
CA ASN A 191 22.28 22.37 18.05
C ASN A 191 23.40 22.73 17.07
N LEU A 192 23.73 24.04 16.96
CA LEU A 192 24.73 24.54 16.00
C LEU A 192 26.16 24.47 16.50
N THR A 193 26.43 24.13 17.76
CA THR A 193 27.75 24.13 18.35
C THR A 193 28.36 22.75 18.52
N ASP A 194 27.55 21.78 18.91
CA ASP A 194 28.03 20.44 19.27
C ASP A 194 27.84 19.44 18.10
N TRP A 195 27.09 19.82 17.07
CA TRP A 195 26.87 19.04 15.89
C TRP A 195 27.63 19.57 14.69
N GLN A 196 28.06 18.67 13.85
CA GLN A 196 28.62 18.95 12.52
C GLN A 196 27.71 18.31 11.45
N ALA A 197 27.61 18.95 10.29
CA ALA A 197 26.81 18.43 9.20
C ALA A 197 27.43 18.71 7.82
N GLY A 198 27.13 17.86 6.85
CA GLY A 198 27.61 18.04 5.49
C GLY A 198 27.04 16.97 4.55
N VAL A 199 26.93 17.31 3.27
CA VAL A 199 26.69 16.31 2.22
C VAL A 199 27.97 15.52 2.02
N ALA A 200 27.94 14.25 2.37
CA ALA A 200 29.10 13.37 2.42
C ALA A 200 28.66 11.89 2.36
N GLY A 201 29.62 10.98 2.41
CA GLY A 201 29.39 9.56 2.53
C GLY A 201 29.07 8.86 1.20
N PRO A 202 28.86 7.53 1.27
CA PRO A 202 28.81 6.68 0.07
C PRO A 202 27.53 6.82 -0.75
N VAL A 203 26.42 7.30 -0.16
CA VAL A 203 25.17 7.56 -0.88
C VAL A 203 25.29 8.90 -1.61
N THR A 204 25.61 8.85 -2.90
CA THR A 204 25.91 10.02 -3.75
C THR A 204 24.69 10.57 -4.47
N HIS A 205 23.62 9.78 -4.56
CA HIS A 205 22.29 10.16 -5.01
C HIS A 205 21.25 9.33 -4.29
N ALA A 206 20.14 9.96 -3.90
CA ALA A 206 19.07 9.30 -3.20
C ALA A 206 17.71 9.92 -3.53
N ALA A 207 16.79 9.09 -4.03
CA ALA A 207 15.42 9.46 -4.35
C ALA A 207 14.46 8.30 -4.07
N ILE A 208 13.33 8.58 -3.43
CA ILE A 208 12.31 7.54 -3.15
C ILE A 208 11.85 6.88 -4.45
N TYR A 209 11.61 7.68 -5.50
CA TYR A 209 11.05 7.19 -6.76
C TYR A 209 12.12 6.69 -7.73
N ASP A 210 13.25 7.40 -7.81
CA ASP A 210 14.27 7.13 -8.84
C ASP A 210 15.32 6.12 -8.39
N GLY A 211 15.62 6.05 -7.09
CA GLY A 211 16.54 5.05 -6.57
C GLY A 211 17.73 5.62 -5.82
N GLU A 212 18.81 4.85 -5.77
CA GLU A 212 20.01 5.16 -5.00
C GLU A 212 21.29 4.94 -5.85
N ALA A 213 22.25 5.86 -5.73
CA ALA A 213 23.61 5.65 -6.20
C ALA A 213 24.57 5.57 -5.01
N TYR A 214 25.32 4.48 -4.92
CA TYR A 214 26.25 4.18 -3.84
C TYR A 214 27.67 4.03 -4.37
N ASP A 215 28.62 4.78 -3.84
CA ASP A 215 30.03 4.68 -4.14
C ASP A 215 30.80 4.11 -2.95
N ALA A 216 31.15 2.83 -3.01
CA ALA A 216 31.82 2.12 -1.93
C ALA A 216 33.29 2.55 -1.72
N ARG A 217 33.82 3.48 -2.52
CA ARG A 217 35.14 4.08 -2.32
C ARG A 217 35.10 5.23 -1.30
N ILE A 218 33.90 5.74 -0.98
CA ILE A 218 33.66 6.86 -0.06
C ILE A 218 33.27 6.29 1.30
N LEU A 219 33.91 6.77 2.35
CA LEU A 219 33.61 6.37 3.73
C LEU A 219 32.37 7.09 4.25
N PRO A 220 31.64 6.51 5.20
CA PRO A 220 30.53 7.18 5.89
C PRO A 220 30.93 8.51 6.54
N GLY A 221 29.97 9.45 6.65
CA GLY A 221 30.26 10.77 7.17
C GLY A 221 30.78 10.80 8.61
N TYR A 222 30.45 9.81 9.44
CA TYR A 222 31.01 9.69 10.80
C TYR A 222 32.49 9.24 10.82
N GLU A 223 33.00 8.72 9.70
CA GLU A 223 34.42 8.39 9.53
C GLU A 223 35.23 9.52 8.82
N THR A 224 34.51 10.52 8.30
CA THR A 224 35.09 11.64 7.53
C THR A 224 34.69 13.00 8.13
N PRO A 225 34.91 13.25 9.42
CA PRO A 225 34.47 14.48 10.09
C PRO A 225 35.10 15.76 9.49
N GLU A 226 36.22 15.66 8.80
CA GLU A 226 36.85 16.78 8.11
C GLU A 226 36.05 17.30 6.91
N LEU A 227 35.08 16.52 6.40
CA LEU A 227 34.15 16.93 5.33
C LEU A 227 32.91 17.63 5.88
N LEU A 228 32.72 17.62 7.20
CA LEU A 228 31.57 18.19 7.86
C LEU A 228 31.92 19.60 8.41
N THR A 229 30.89 20.44 8.47
CA THR A 229 31.00 21.83 8.93
C THR A 229 29.93 22.14 9.97
N THR A 230 29.95 23.35 10.54
CA THR A 230 28.86 23.83 11.39
C THR A 230 27.53 23.77 10.60
N PRO A 231 26.48 23.14 11.14
CA PRO A 231 25.16 23.10 10.51
C PRO A 231 24.49 24.48 10.52
N GLU A 232 23.47 24.65 9.68
CA GLU A 232 22.58 25.79 9.78
C GLU A 232 21.25 25.38 10.46
N GLU A 233 20.59 26.33 11.12
CA GLU A 233 19.28 26.10 11.69
C GLU A 233 18.24 26.05 10.59
N ASN A 234 17.37 25.03 10.62
CA ASN A 234 16.28 24.86 9.65
C ASN A 234 14.95 25.30 10.28
N HIS A 235 14.22 26.17 9.60
CA HIS A 235 12.93 26.70 10.06
C HIS A 235 11.75 26.30 9.16
N GLU A 236 11.94 25.33 8.27
CA GLU A 236 10.92 24.97 7.28
C GLU A 236 9.73 24.23 7.89
N PHE A 237 9.91 23.57 9.04
CA PHE A 237 8.85 22.80 9.70
C PHE A 237 8.50 23.37 11.07
N GLY A 238 7.25 23.79 11.23
CA GLY A 238 6.67 24.30 12.48
C GLY A 238 5.51 23.51 13.06
N GLY A 239 5.24 22.32 12.50
CA GLY A 239 4.12 21.47 12.94
C GLY A 239 4.45 20.63 14.19
N GLU A 240 3.58 19.68 14.48
CA GLU A 240 3.72 18.76 15.63
C GLU A 240 4.68 17.61 15.33
N ILE A 241 5.49 17.26 16.31
CA ILE A 241 6.28 16.02 16.31
C ILE A 241 5.58 15.03 17.23
N LEU A 242 5.04 13.97 16.63
CA LEU A 242 4.29 12.92 17.33
C LEU A 242 5.09 11.61 17.37
N PRO A 243 4.97 10.80 18.42
CA PRO A 243 5.55 9.47 18.43
C PRO A 243 5.10 8.63 17.24
N THR A 244 5.94 7.70 16.82
CA THR A 244 5.53 6.67 15.85
C THR A 244 4.34 5.87 16.36
N SER A 245 3.50 5.35 15.47
CA SER A 245 2.17 4.83 15.82
C SER A 245 1.74 3.58 15.05
N GLY A 246 2.68 2.77 14.57
CA GLY A 246 2.36 1.46 13.98
C GLY A 246 2.08 1.49 12.48
N ALA A 247 2.65 2.47 11.76
CA ALA A 247 2.67 2.48 10.28
C ALA A 247 4.10 2.51 9.75
N GLU A 248 5.05 2.08 10.58
CA GLU A 248 6.45 1.96 10.23
C GLU A 248 6.64 0.93 9.13
N ILE A 249 7.62 1.17 8.27
CA ILE A 249 7.98 0.25 7.20
C ILE A 249 9.10 -0.66 7.70
N TYR A 250 9.01 -1.96 7.38
CA TYR A 250 10.03 -2.95 7.73
C TYR A 250 10.47 -3.75 6.51
N LEU A 251 11.67 -4.28 6.57
CA LEU A 251 12.14 -5.31 5.65
C LEU A 251 11.53 -6.66 6.05
N ARG A 252 10.81 -7.30 5.13
CA ARG A 252 10.13 -8.58 5.35
C ARG A 252 11.07 -9.74 4.98
N HIS A 253 12.06 -9.97 5.84
CA HIS A 253 13.02 -11.09 5.66
C HIS A 253 12.35 -12.45 5.67
N ASP A 254 11.20 -12.59 6.32
CA ASP A 254 10.37 -13.80 6.28
C ASP A 254 9.78 -14.11 4.89
N LEU A 255 9.74 -13.08 4.01
CA LEU A 255 9.27 -13.17 2.63
C LEU A 255 10.40 -13.00 1.60
N GLU A 256 11.66 -13.11 2.00
CA GLU A 256 12.81 -13.00 1.10
C GLU A 256 12.70 -13.95 -0.10
N MET A 257 12.93 -13.43 -1.28
CA MET A 257 12.83 -14.17 -2.53
C MET A 257 14.19 -14.30 -3.20
N LYS A 258 14.50 -15.51 -3.65
CA LYS A 258 15.66 -15.80 -4.51
C LYS A 258 15.21 -15.87 -5.97
N PRO A 259 16.07 -15.55 -6.95
CA PRO A 259 15.72 -15.71 -8.34
C PRO A 259 15.31 -17.15 -8.67
N LEU A 260 14.17 -17.31 -9.31
CA LEU A 260 13.71 -18.57 -9.88
C LEU A 260 14.37 -18.84 -11.24
N LYS A 261 14.72 -17.77 -11.96
CA LYS A 261 15.46 -17.81 -13.23
C LYS A 261 16.48 -16.69 -13.28
N ALA A 262 17.62 -16.97 -13.86
CA ALA A 262 18.68 -16.02 -14.09
C ALA A 262 19.35 -16.34 -15.42
N TYR A 263 19.54 -15.36 -16.31
CA TYR A 263 20.23 -15.53 -17.58
C TYR A 263 20.93 -14.25 -18.03
N THR A 264 22.04 -14.41 -18.77
CA THR A 264 22.72 -13.29 -19.40
C THR A 264 22.47 -13.28 -20.90
N TRP A 265 22.47 -12.08 -21.49
CA TRP A 265 22.35 -11.87 -22.93
C TRP A 265 23.05 -10.59 -23.37
N ASN A 266 23.47 -10.53 -24.63
CA ASN A 266 24.06 -9.33 -25.24
C ASN A 266 23.79 -9.21 -26.75
N ALA A 267 23.03 -10.12 -27.33
CA ALA A 267 22.66 -10.11 -28.73
C ALA A 267 21.16 -10.30 -28.92
N ILE A 268 20.64 -9.83 -30.03
CA ILE A 268 19.22 -9.90 -30.40
C ILE A 268 19.12 -10.61 -31.76
N GLU A 269 18.18 -11.54 -31.86
CA GLU A 269 17.85 -12.19 -33.15
C GLU A 269 16.45 -11.80 -33.61
N GLY A 270 16.17 -11.85 -34.90
CA GLY A 270 14.84 -11.61 -35.46
C GLY A 270 14.35 -10.15 -35.40
N ALA A 271 15.21 -9.18 -35.06
CA ALA A 271 14.83 -7.76 -35.06
C ALA A 271 14.59 -7.26 -36.50
N SER A 272 13.55 -6.42 -36.66
CA SER A 272 13.21 -5.78 -37.93
C SER A 272 12.64 -4.37 -37.69
N ALA A 273 12.19 -3.68 -38.76
CA ALA A 273 11.52 -2.39 -38.61
C ALA A 273 10.23 -2.46 -37.76
N ASP A 274 9.58 -3.64 -37.76
CA ASP A 274 8.28 -3.84 -37.15
C ASP A 274 8.33 -4.79 -35.93
N ALA A 275 9.55 -5.25 -35.53
CA ALA A 275 9.68 -6.17 -34.40
C ALA A 275 11.01 -5.94 -33.64
N PHE A 276 10.92 -5.93 -32.31
CA PHE A 276 12.11 -5.79 -31.45
C PHE A 276 13.03 -7.01 -31.44
N GLY A 277 12.54 -8.17 -31.91
CA GLY A 277 13.27 -9.43 -31.90
C GLY A 277 13.25 -10.10 -30.51
N LYS A 278 14.19 -11.01 -30.31
CA LYS A 278 14.34 -11.83 -29.11
C LYS A 278 15.77 -11.81 -28.61
N VAL A 279 15.99 -11.80 -27.32
CA VAL A 279 17.31 -11.91 -26.71
C VAL A 279 17.94 -13.29 -27.03
N VAL A 280 19.20 -13.29 -27.35
CA VAL A 280 20.01 -14.51 -27.46
C VAL A 280 20.64 -14.75 -26.09
N ILE A 281 20.20 -15.81 -25.40
CA ILE A 281 20.73 -16.16 -24.09
C ILE A 281 22.15 -16.69 -24.22
N ASN A 282 23.09 -16.03 -23.52
CA ASN A 282 24.50 -16.46 -23.48
C ASN A 282 24.68 -17.58 -22.46
N HIS A 283 24.11 -17.41 -21.27
CA HIS A 283 24.16 -18.38 -20.20
C HIS A 283 22.87 -18.34 -19.35
N GLU A 284 22.36 -19.50 -18.95
CA GLU A 284 21.24 -19.65 -18.01
C GLU A 284 21.77 -20.31 -16.73
N TYR A 285 21.69 -19.58 -15.63
CA TYR A 285 22.19 -20.00 -14.33
C TYR A 285 21.21 -20.88 -13.58
N GLN A 286 21.73 -21.93 -12.93
CA GLN A 286 20.91 -22.76 -12.06
C GLN A 286 20.76 -22.12 -10.66
N PRO A 287 19.67 -22.39 -9.92
CA PRO A 287 19.51 -21.89 -8.57
C PRO A 287 20.70 -22.23 -7.67
N GLY A 288 21.33 -21.19 -7.08
CA GLY A 288 22.49 -21.34 -6.21
C GLY A 288 23.85 -21.38 -6.90
N GLU A 289 23.88 -21.26 -8.24
CA GLU A 289 25.11 -21.08 -9.00
C GLU A 289 25.63 -19.63 -8.85
N ASP A 290 26.95 -19.46 -8.69
CA ASP A 290 27.57 -18.15 -8.68
C ASP A 290 27.45 -17.50 -10.09
N ILE A 291 26.92 -16.28 -10.13
CA ILE A 291 26.71 -15.56 -11.40
C ILE A 291 27.97 -14.77 -11.75
N ILE A 292 28.49 -14.97 -12.96
CA ILE A 292 29.61 -14.20 -13.50
C ILE A 292 29.10 -13.33 -14.65
N LEU A 293 28.90 -12.04 -14.35
CA LEU A 293 28.46 -11.06 -15.35
C LEU A 293 29.66 -10.46 -16.07
N GLN A 294 29.69 -10.58 -17.41
CA GLN A 294 30.70 -9.98 -18.24
C GLN A 294 30.33 -8.54 -18.64
N PRO A 295 31.33 -7.65 -18.88
CA PRO A 295 31.02 -6.32 -19.40
C PRO A 295 30.32 -6.42 -20.76
N GLY A 296 29.26 -5.60 -20.93
CA GLY A 296 28.40 -5.60 -22.11
C GLY A 296 27.31 -6.67 -22.14
N GLU A 297 27.21 -7.52 -21.13
CA GLU A 297 26.06 -8.41 -20.92
C GLU A 297 25.00 -7.73 -20.07
N ASN A 298 23.75 -8.14 -20.26
CA ASN A 298 22.62 -7.87 -19.38
C ASN A 298 22.23 -9.17 -18.67
N LEU A 299 22.30 -9.17 -17.36
CA LEU A 299 21.75 -10.23 -16.51
C LEU A 299 20.27 -9.94 -16.22
N VAL A 300 19.38 -10.87 -16.53
CA VAL A 300 17.95 -10.79 -16.16
C VAL A 300 17.66 -11.82 -15.08
N LEU A 301 16.99 -11.36 -14.01
CA LEU A 301 16.54 -12.15 -12.88
C LEU A 301 15.03 -12.12 -12.81
N ASP A 302 14.37 -13.29 -12.64
CA ASP A 302 12.96 -13.44 -12.33
C ASP A 302 12.80 -13.97 -10.90
N PHE A 303 12.23 -13.18 -9.99
CA PHE A 303 11.95 -13.57 -8.61
C PHE A 303 10.62 -14.32 -8.44
N GLY A 304 9.83 -14.44 -9.52
CA GLY A 304 8.56 -15.16 -9.52
C GLY A 304 7.38 -14.41 -8.92
N GLN A 305 7.61 -13.32 -8.18
CA GLN A 305 6.60 -12.52 -7.51
C GLN A 305 6.86 -11.03 -7.70
N ASN A 306 5.83 -10.28 -8.12
CA ASN A 306 5.86 -8.82 -8.12
C ASN A 306 5.63 -8.32 -6.69
N ALA A 307 6.50 -7.43 -6.19
CA ALA A 307 6.43 -6.90 -4.84
C ALA A 307 7.06 -5.50 -4.75
N ALA A 308 6.63 -4.71 -3.77
CA ALA A 308 7.46 -3.61 -3.28
C ALA A 308 8.63 -4.21 -2.52
N ALA A 309 9.85 -3.97 -3.00
CA ALA A 309 11.03 -4.63 -2.46
C ALA A 309 12.32 -3.85 -2.71
N ILE A 310 13.37 -4.26 -2.03
CA ILE A 310 14.76 -3.88 -2.31
C ILE A 310 15.57 -5.10 -2.70
N PRO A 311 16.55 -4.97 -3.62
CA PRO A 311 17.52 -6.02 -3.85
C PRO A 311 18.62 -6.00 -2.80
N SER A 312 19.12 -7.18 -2.42
CA SER A 312 20.25 -7.38 -1.53
C SER A 312 21.32 -8.20 -2.24
N PHE A 313 22.54 -7.71 -2.23
CA PHE A 313 23.65 -8.27 -3.01
C PHE A 313 24.78 -8.76 -2.10
N CYS A 314 25.38 -9.90 -2.47
CA CYS A 314 26.70 -10.33 -2.04
C CYS A 314 27.53 -10.54 -3.31
N PHE A 315 28.46 -9.63 -3.61
CA PHE A 315 29.13 -9.55 -4.90
C PHE A 315 30.59 -9.06 -4.79
N LYS A 316 31.37 -9.23 -5.86
CA LYS A 316 32.76 -8.82 -5.92
C LYS A 316 33.13 -8.37 -7.34
N ALA A 317 33.86 -7.27 -7.43
CA ALA A 317 34.47 -6.79 -8.68
C ALA A 317 35.75 -5.99 -8.42
N ALA A 318 36.45 -5.54 -9.45
CA ALA A 318 37.57 -4.62 -9.34
C ALA A 318 37.10 -3.25 -8.83
N GLU A 319 37.98 -2.54 -8.07
CA GLU A 319 37.69 -1.18 -7.62
C GLU A 319 37.35 -0.26 -8.80
N GLY A 320 36.31 0.55 -8.65
CA GLY A 320 35.81 1.47 -9.68
C GLY A 320 34.88 0.83 -10.70
N THR A 321 34.66 -0.50 -10.67
CA THR A 321 33.62 -1.13 -11.49
C THR A 321 32.28 -0.53 -11.11
N GLN A 322 31.47 -0.15 -12.10
CA GLN A 322 30.12 0.33 -11.90
C GLN A 322 29.11 -0.74 -12.28
N LEU A 323 28.19 -1.04 -11.37
CA LEU A 323 27.03 -1.90 -11.60
C LEU A 323 25.78 -1.03 -11.66
N THR A 324 24.90 -1.31 -12.65
CA THR A 324 23.58 -0.67 -12.80
C THR A 324 22.51 -1.75 -12.72
N CYS A 325 21.48 -1.52 -11.91
CA CYS A 325 20.35 -2.43 -11.73
C CYS A 325 19.04 -1.71 -12.05
N LEU A 326 18.26 -2.29 -12.96
CA LEU A 326 17.01 -1.76 -13.49
C LEU A 326 15.83 -2.63 -13.06
N PRO A 327 14.94 -2.14 -12.20
CA PRO A 327 13.74 -2.89 -11.77
C PRO A 327 12.65 -2.85 -12.84
N SER A 328 11.82 -3.92 -12.89
CA SER A 328 10.67 -4.01 -13.78
C SER A 328 9.61 -4.97 -13.23
N GLU A 329 8.34 -4.68 -13.52
CA GLU A 329 7.23 -5.60 -13.21
C GLU A 329 7.09 -6.72 -14.26
N LEU A 330 7.56 -6.51 -15.50
CA LEU A 330 7.28 -7.36 -16.64
C LEU A 330 8.53 -7.58 -17.52
N LEU A 331 8.48 -8.64 -18.31
CA LEU A 331 9.36 -8.82 -19.48
C LEU A 331 8.62 -8.47 -20.75
N ASN A 332 9.36 -8.03 -21.75
CA ASN A 332 8.91 -7.98 -23.14
C ASN A 332 8.63 -9.41 -23.63
N ASP A 333 7.51 -9.62 -24.30
CA ASP A 333 7.02 -10.94 -24.73
C ASP A 333 7.08 -11.20 -26.23
N GLY A 334 7.63 -10.26 -27.00
CA GLY A 334 7.85 -10.43 -28.43
C GLY A 334 6.60 -10.43 -29.31
N ASN A 335 5.43 -10.11 -28.77
CA ASN A 335 4.15 -10.11 -29.49
C ASN A 335 3.96 -8.89 -30.43
N GLY A 336 5.04 -8.29 -30.94
CA GLY A 336 4.99 -7.17 -31.86
C GLY A 336 4.25 -5.96 -31.31
N ALA A 337 3.27 -5.43 -32.05
CA ALA A 337 2.43 -4.29 -31.61
C ALA A 337 1.51 -4.63 -30.44
N TYR A 338 1.28 -5.90 -30.18
CA TYR A 338 0.47 -6.43 -29.07
C TYR A 338 1.33 -7.03 -27.96
N SER A 339 2.62 -6.75 -27.98
CA SER A 339 3.54 -7.17 -26.92
C SER A 339 3.10 -6.62 -25.57
N ARG A 340 3.27 -7.43 -24.51
CA ARG A 340 3.14 -7.00 -23.13
C ARG A 340 4.10 -5.87 -22.82
N GLY A 341 5.32 -5.93 -23.39
CA GLY A 341 6.27 -4.85 -23.42
C GLY A 341 6.59 -4.46 -24.85
N MET A 342 6.65 -3.17 -25.15
CA MET A 342 6.92 -2.62 -26.48
C MET A 342 8.14 -1.70 -26.49
N ASP A 343 9.11 -1.93 -25.62
CA ASP A 343 10.31 -1.10 -25.51
C ASP A 343 11.63 -1.89 -25.70
N GLY A 344 11.53 -3.19 -26.01
CA GLY A 344 12.70 -4.02 -26.19
C GLY A 344 12.39 -5.42 -26.72
N PRO A 345 13.43 -6.24 -26.96
CA PRO A 345 13.27 -7.61 -27.46
C PRO A 345 12.63 -8.53 -26.42
N GLU A 346 11.95 -9.58 -26.89
CA GLU A 346 11.42 -10.65 -26.06
C GLU A 346 12.49 -11.16 -25.08
N GLY A 347 12.14 -11.21 -23.79
CA GLY A 347 13.05 -11.63 -22.73
C GLY A 347 13.87 -10.50 -22.08
N SER A 348 13.82 -9.27 -22.62
CA SER A 348 14.35 -8.10 -21.90
C SER A 348 13.31 -7.52 -20.95
N VAL A 349 13.73 -6.71 -19.97
CA VAL A 349 12.81 -6.04 -19.03
C VAL A 349 12.02 -4.94 -19.74
N HIS A 350 10.73 -4.85 -19.43
CA HIS A 350 9.83 -3.80 -19.89
C HIS A 350 9.75 -2.67 -18.89
N ARG A 351 9.91 -1.42 -19.31
CA ARG A 351 9.99 -0.28 -18.38
C ARG A 351 9.05 0.90 -18.68
N LEU A 352 8.33 0.89 -19.79
CA LEU A 352 7.47 2.02 -20.17
C LEU A 352 6.31 2.28 -19.19
N ASN A 353 5.87 1.26 -18.43
CA ASN A 353 4.84 1.43 -17.39
C ASN A 353 5.35 2.15 -16.13
N LEU A 354 6.63 2.44 -16.05
CA LEU A 354 7.21 3.27 -14.98
C LEU A 354 6.99 4.77 -15.21
N ARG A 355 6.28 5.16 -16.27
CA ARG A 355 6.05 6.52 -16.79
C ARG A 355 7.33 7.17 -17.31
N ILE A 356 8.30 7.43 -16.45
CA ILE A 356 9.61 8.01 -16.77
C ILE A 356 10.68 7.03 -16.27
N PRO A 357 11.02 6.04 -17.09
CA PRO A 357 11.94 4.97 -16.67
C PRO A 357 13.41 5.40 -16.59
N GLU A 358 13.78 6.54 -17.17
CA GLU A 358 15.17 6.94 -17.42
C GLU A 358 15.95 7.22 -16.13
N GLY A 359 15.32 7.54 -15.05
CA GLY A 359 16.00 7.80 -13.77
C GLY A 359 15.91 6.63 -12.77
N ILE A 360 14.99 5.69 -12.98
CA ILE A 360 14.65 4.65 -12.00
C ILE A 360 15.68 3.51 -12.05
N GLN A 361 16.66 3.54 -11.14
CA GLN A 361 17.73 2.54 -11.10
C GLN A 361 18.47 2.53 -9.76
N LEU A 362 19.20 1.43 -9.49
CA LEU A 362 20.30 1.43 -8.54
C LEU A 362 21.62 1.50 -9.26
N SER A 363 22.57 2.26 -8.72
CA SER A 363 23.95 2.29 -9.20
C SER A 363 24.90 2.02 -8.03
N TYR A 364 25.86 1.14 -8.24
CA TYR A 364 26.88 0.79 -7.24
C TYR A 364 28.28 0.85 -7.86
N ILE A 365 29.18 1.60 -7.24
CA ILE A 365 30.59 1.65 -7.60
C ILE A 365 31.38 0.86 -6.56
N PHE A 366 32.11 -0.15 -7.03
CA PHE A 366 32.90 -1.02 -6.16
C PHE A 366 34.10 -0.31 -5.54
N GLY A 367 34.21 -0.44 -4.23
CA GLY A 367 35.41 -0.06 -3.48
C GLY A 367 36.48 -1.15 -3.53
N LYS A 368 37.64 -0.85 -2.97
CA LYS A 368 38.73 -1.82 -2.86
C LYS A 368 38.41 -2.84 -1.76
N THR A 369 38.28 -4.11 -2.14
CA THR A 369 38.09 -5.21 -1.19
C THR A 369 38.69 -6.50 -1.74
N ASP A 370 39.26 -7.34 -0.86
CA ASP A 370 39.73 -8.67 -1.22
C ASP A 370 38.61 -9.74 -1.08
N ASP A 371 37.49 -9.39 -0.40
CA ASP A 371 36.35 -10.24 -0.15
C ASP A 371 35.10 -9.78 -0.93
N TYR A 372 34.03 -10.54 -0.81
CA TYR A 372 32.73 -10.15 -1.32
C TYR A 372 32.17 -8.96 -0.50
N ALA A 373 31.71 -7.92 -1.19
CA ALA A 373 30.97 -6.83 -0.60
C ALA A 373 29.50 -7.22 -0.41
N TYR A 374 28.90 -6.66 0.62
CA TYR A 374 27.45 -6.73 0.84
C TYR A 374 26.83 -5.36 0.60
N TYR A 375 25.71 -5.30 -0.10
CA TYR A 375 24.99 -4.06 -0.36
C TYR A 375 23.48 -4.28 -0.45
N GLN A 376 22.74 -3.40 0.19
CA GLN A 376 21.31 -3.18 -0.03
C GLN A 376 21.01 -1.68 0.06
N PRO A 377 20.11 -1.11 -0.76
CA PRO A 377 19.76 0.30 -0.68
C PRO A 377 19.04 0.61 0.62
N THR A 378 19.23 1.84 1.11
CA THR A 378 18.71 2.28 2.42
C THR A 378 17.66 3.38 2.34
N CYS A 379 17.47 4.02 1.19
CA CYS A 379 16.64 5.22 1.06
C CYS A 379 15.59 5.16 -0.06
N THR A 380 15.40 4.01 -0.66
CA THR A 380 14.45 3.78 -1.76
C THR A 380 13.87 2.38 -1.72
N PHE A 381 12.82 2.14 -2.48
CA PHE A 381 12.28 0.82 -2.81
C PHE A 381 11.69 0.84 -4.22
N PHE A 382 11.47 -0.33 -4.80
CA PHE A 382 10.89 -0.47 -6.13
C PHE A 382 9.75 -1.48 -6.13
N GLY A 383 8.78 -1.30 -7.02
CA GLY A 383 7.81 -2.34 -7.37
C GLY A 383 8.35 -3.16 -8.53
N TYR A 384 8.71 -4.43 -8.32
CA TYR A 384 9.29 -5.25 -9.37
C TYR A 384 9.10 -6.77 -9.13
N ARG A 385 9.15 -7.50 -10.21
CA ARG A 385 9.36 -8.94 -10.26
C ARG A 385 10.69 -9.29 -10.89
N TYR A 386 11.17 -8.44 -11.81
CA TYR A 386 12.37 -8.67 -12.61
C TYR A 386 13.40 -7.59 -12.34
N LEU A 387 14.69 -7.98 -12.38
CA LEU A 387 15.80 -7.05 -12.41
C LEU A 387 16.64 -7.30 -13.66
N SER A 388 17.07 -6.21 -14.33
CA SER A 388 18.13 -6.25 -15.34
C SER A 388 19.37 -5.59 -14.77
N ILE A 389 20.50 -6.30 -14.82
CA ILE A 389 21.78 -5.84 -14.24
C ILE A 389 22.84 -5.83 -15.34
N SER A 390 23.59 -4.72 -15.40
CA SER A 390 24.77 -4.58 -16.26
C SER A 390 25.93 -4.03 -15.46
N ALA A 391 27.16 -4.23 -15.96
CA ALA A 391 28.35 -3.76 -15.29
C ALA A 391 29.42 -3.32 -16.32
N THR A 392 30.32 -2.41 -15.88
CA THR A 392 31.41 -1.88 -16.71
C THR A 392 32.62 -2.80 -16.77
N ASP A 393 32.75 -3.76 -15.85
CA ASP A 393 33.78 -4.79 -15.78
C ASP A 393 33.17 -6.07 -15.21
N VAL A 394 33.94 -7.14 -15.10
CA VAL A 394 33.51 -8.45 -14.62
C VAL A 394 33.03 -8.34 -13.17
N VAL A 395 31.82 -8.82 -12.91
CA VAL A 395 31.25 -8.91 -11.56
C VAL A 395 30.91 -10.35 -11.23
N SER A 396 31.39 -10.83 -10.08
CA SER A 396 30.99 -12.10 -9.50
C SER A 396 29.90 -11.85 -8.44
N ILE A 397 28.71 -12.40 -8.66
CA ILE A 397 27.57 -12.31 -7.72
C ILE A 397 27.38 -13.67 -7.07
N LYS A 398 27.69 -13.76 -5.79
CA LYS A 398 27.53 -14.98 -4.99
C LYS A 398 26.09 -15.17 -4.50
N GLN A 399 25.42 -14.07 -4.20
CA GLN A 399 24.04 -14.09 -3.75
C GLN A 399 23.33 -12.81 -4.18
N ILE A 400 22.09 -12.95 -4.58
CA ILE A 400 21.15 -11.86 -4.76
C ILE A 400 19.77 -12.31 -4.29
N CYS A 401 19.11 -11.45 -3.52
CA CYS A 401 17.76 -11.67 -3.02
C CYS A 401 16.92 -10.42 -3.29
N SER A 402 15.61 -10.60 -3.36
CA SER A 402 14.62 -9.51 -3.29
C SER A 402 13.97 -9.58 -1.91
N ILE A 403 14.08 -8.49 -1.13
CA ILE A 403 13.53 -8.40 0.22
C ILE A 403 12.32 -7.49 0.16
N PRO A 404 11.09 -8.00 0.34
CA PRO A 404 9.90 -7.17 0.36
C PRO A 404 9.94 -6.13 1.48
N VAL A 405 9.32 -4.98 1.24
CA VAL A 405 9.13 -3.91 2.21
C VAL A 405 7.65 -3.71 2.48
N SER A 406 7.25 -3.53 3.74
CA SER A 406 5.85 -3.36 4.11
C SER A 406 5.70 -2.73 5.50
N SER A 407 4.60 -2.02 5.71
CA SER A 407 4.13 -1.70 7.06
C SER A 407 3.33 -2.85 7.69
N MET A 408 2.97 -3.87 6.90
CA MET A 408 2.34 -5.10 7.41
C MET A 408 3.44 -6.09 7.80
N THR A 409 3.74 -6.19 9.09
CA THR A 409 4.71 -7.17 9.61
C THR A 409 4.11 -8.58 9.66
N GLN A 410 4.94 -9.59 9.88
CA GLN A 410 4.47 -10.97 10.02
C GLN A 410 3.48 -11.12 11.18
N GLU A 411 3.66 -10.38 12.27
CA GLU A 411 2.81 -10.42 13.46
C GLU A 411 1.45 -9.77 13.23
N LEU A 412 1.39 -8.79 12.30
CA LEU A 412 0.14 -8.13 11.92
C LEU A 412 -0.68 -8.96 10.94
N GLU A 413 -0.07 -9.84 10.16
CA GLU A 413 -0.77 -10.75 9.24
C GLU A 413 -1.37 -11.93 9.99
N THR A 414 -2.68 -11.91 10.19
CA THR A 414 -3.36 -12.82 11.13
C THR A 414 -4.42 -13.70 10.49
N GLY A 415 -5.15 -13.19 9.51
CA GLY A 415 -6.22 -13.93 8.85
C GLY A 415 -5.71 -14.88 7.77
N THR A 416 -6.23 -16.12 7.76
CA THR A 416 -5.90 -17.10 6.70
C THR A 416 -7.16 -17.63 6.05
N LEU A 417 -7.17 -17.61 4.72
CA LEU A 417 -8.27 -18.08 3.89
C LEU A 417 -7.72 -18.96 2.77
N GLU A 418 -8.23 -20.17 2.66
CA GLU A 418 -7.85 -21.14 1.63
C GLU A 418 -9.09 -21.84 1.10
N THR A 419 -9.10 -22.13 -0.18
CA THR A 419 -10.17 -22.90 -0.85
C THR A 419 -9.61 -24.15 -1.50
N GLY A 420 -10.48 -25.08 -1.89
CA GLY A 420 -10.09 -26.27 -2.68
C GLY A 420 -9.78 -25.92 -4.15
N ASN A 421 -10.00 -24.69 -4.59
CA ASN A 421 -9.78 -24.22 -5.96
C ASN A 421 -8.48 -23.41 -6.05
N ALA A 422 -7.50 -23.93 -6.79
CA ALA A 422 -6.17 -23.31 -6.91
C ALA A 422 -6.21 -21.92 -7.56
N ASP A 423 -7.12 -21.67 -8.50
CA ASP A 423 -7.25 -20.37 -9.16
C ASP A 423 -7.78 -19.31 -8.19
N VAL A 424 -8.76 -19.67 -7.36
CA VAL A 424 -9.27 -18.75 -6.31
C VAL A 424 -8.20 -18.50 -5.25
N ASN A 425 -7.41 -19.50 -4.88
CA ASN A 425 -6.27 -19.31 -3.97
C ASN A 425 -5.21 -18.38 -4.59
N LYS A 426 -5.08 -18.34 -5.92
CA LYS A 426 -4.20 -17.39 -6.60
C LYS A 426 -4.78 -15.96 -6.54
N ILE A 427 -6.11 -15.77 -6.63
CA ILE A 427 -6.77 -14.48 -6.37
C ILE A 427 -6.43 -14.00 -4.95
N ILE A 428 -6.60 -14.87 -3.94
CA ILE A 428 -6.31 -14.56 -2.54
C ILE A 428 -4.84 -14.17 -2.36
N SER A 429 -3.92 -14.94 -2.93
CA SER A 429 -2.48 -14.66 -2.89
C SER A 429 -2.13 -13.32 -3.53
N ASN A 430 -2.67 -13.04 -4.73
CA ASN A 430 -2.44 -11.78 -5.44
C ASN A 430 -2.97 -10.58 -4.67
N THR A 431 -4.10 -10.73 -3.98
CA THR A 431 -4.68 -9.71 -3.10
C THR A 431 -3.75 -9.41 -1.92
N LEU A 432 -3.28 -10.45 -1.24
CA LEU A 432 -2.37 -10.30 -0.09
C LEU A 432 -1.04 -9.66 -0.49
N TRP A 433 -0.47 -10.04 -1.62
CA TRP A 433 0.74 -9.42 -2.14
C TRP A 433 0.52 -7.96 -2.58
N GLY A 434 -0.67 -7.62 -3.09
CA GLY A 434 -1.07 -6.24 -3.34
C GLY A 434 -1.10 -5.40 -2.06
N GLN A 435 -1.69 -5.92 -0.96
CA GLN A 435 -1.71 -5.27 0.34
C GLN A 435 -0.29 -5.07 0.91
N ARG A 436 0.53 -6.12 0.94
CA ARG A 436 1.92 -6.05 1.42
C ARG A 436 2.73 -4.98 0.70
N SER A 437 2.55 -4.89 -0.63
CA SER A 437 3.30 -3.99 -1.50
C SER A 437 2.86 -2.53 -1.42
N ASN A 438 1.64 -2.26 -0.94
CA ASN A 438 1.05 -0.93 -0.99
C ASN A 438 0.71 -0.33 0.38
N TYR A 439 0.80 -1.10 1.46
CA TYR A 439 0.71 -0.53 2.80
C TYR A 439 2.12 -0.16 3.28
N LEU A 440 2.58 1.06 2.91
CA LEU A 440 3.93 1.57 3.10
C LEU A 440 3.89 2.97 3.73
N SER A 441 3.74 3.04 5.05
CA SER A 441 3.48 4.28 5.82
C SER A 441 2.14 4.93 5.50
N VAL A 442 1.70 4.87 4.25
CA VAL A 442 0.37 5.24 3.74
C VAL A 442 -0.13 4.13 2.80
N PRO A 443 -1.44 4.00 2.56
CA PRO A 443 -1.95 3.02 1.60
C PRO A 443 -1.73 3.53 0.16
N THR A 444 -0.55 3.26 -0.41
CA THR A 444 -0.20 3.71 -1.77
C THR A 444 -0.99 2.94 -2.83
N ASP A 445 -1.30 3.57 -3.94
CA ASP A 445 -1.98 2.97 -5.09
C ASP A 445 -1.13 1.91 -5.80
N CYS A 446 0.16 2.19 -5.95
CA CYS A 446 1.11 1.36 -6.68
C CYS A 446 2.52 1.50 -6.12
N PRO A 447 3.44 0.51 -6.30
CA PRO A 447 4.79 0.59 -5.78
C PRO A 447 5.88 0.89 -6.82
N GLN A 448 5.57 0.87 -8.15
CA GLN A 448 6.60 0.78 -9.17
C GLN A 448 6.94 2.09 -9.89
N ARG A 449 5.97 2.99 -10.03
CA ARG A 449 6.11 4.23 -10.81
C ARG A 449 6.19 5.47 -9.93
N ASN A 450 6.43 6.61 -10.53
CA ASN A 450 6.48 7.91 -9.88
C ASN A 450 5.09 8.45 -9.48
N GLU A 451 4.28 7.67 -8.77
CA GLU A 451 3.00 8.00 -8.13
C GLU A 451 3.08 7.65 -6.66
N ARG A 452 2.79 6.41 -6.26
CA ARG A 452 2.95 5.89 -4.90
C ARG A 452 2.32 6.81 -3.85
N LEU A 453 1.04 7.15 -4.09
CA LEU A 453 0.28 8.10 -3.28
C LEU A 453 -0.85 7.39 -2.53
N GLY A 454 -1.24 7.94 -1.39
CA GLY A 454 -2.37 7.44 -0.60
C GLY A 454 -3.72 7.79 -1.20
N TRP A 455 -4.06 7.16 -2.33
CA TRP A 455 -5.35 7.35 -3.00
C TRP A 455 -6.50 6.84 -2.14
N THR A 456 -7.46 7.71 -1.89
CA THR A 456 -8.49 7.46 -0.87
C THR A 456 -9.56 6.49 -1.35
N ALA A 457 -9.89 6.47 -2.64
CA ALA A 457 -10.83 5.47 -3.17
C ALA A 457 -10.24 4.07 -3.17
N ASP A 458 -9.00 3.91 -3.64
CA ASP A 458 -8.30 2.62 -3.60
C ASP A 458 -8.32 2.03 -2.20
N THR A 459 -8.06 2.90 -1.21
CA THR A 459 -8.08 2.54 0.19
C THR A 459 -9.46 2.08 0.63
N GLN A 460 -10.51 2.90 0.42
CA GLN A 460 -11.84 2.59 0.95
C GLN A 460 -12.48 1.36 0.30
N VAL A 461 -12.26 1.11 -1.01
CA VAL A 461 -12.83 -0.08 -1.67
C VAL A 461 -12.18 -1.38 -1.22
N PHE A 462 -10.91 -1.33 -0.79
CA PHE A 462 -10.15 -2.50 -0.35
C PHE A 462 -10.14 -2.70 1.16
N LEU A 463 -10.47 -1.68 1.92
CA LEU A 463 -10.25 -1.60 3.37
C LEU A 463 -10.72 -2.85 4.12
N GLU A 464 -11.95 -3.28 3.89
CA GLU A 464 -12.54 -4.42 4.58
C GLU A 464 -11.79 -5.73 4.29
N THR A 465 -11.38 -5.94 3.03
CA THR A 465 -10.48 -7.05 2.68
C THR A 465 -9.18 -6.99 3.49
N GLY A 466 -8.57 -5.82 3.56
CA GLY A 466 -7.30 -5.60 4.26
C GLY A 466 -7.37 -5.92 5.75
N THR A 467 -8.49 -5.61 6.40
CA THR A 467 -8.71 -5.88 7.84
C THR A 467 -8.88 -7.36 8.17
N PHE A 468 -9.31 -8.17 7.21
CA PHE A 468 -9.37 -9.63 7.39
C PHE A 468 -7.99 -10.29 7.31
N PHE A 469 -7.09 -9.78 6.46
CA PHE A 469 -5.76 -10.36 6.30
C PHE A 469 -4.77 -9.91 7.37
N ALA A 470 -4.94 -8.67 7.87
CA ALA A 470 -4.02 -8.10 8.85
C ALA A 470 -4.72 -7.21 9.88
N ASN A 471 -4.13 -7.09 11.07
CA ASN A 471 -4.52 -6.06 12.02
C ASN A 471 -4.00 -4.69 11.55
N THR A 472 -4.86 -3.94 10.89
CA THR A 472 -4.54 -2.66 10.27
C THR A 472 -4.94 -1.44 11.10
N ALA A 473 -5.42 -1.62 12.34
CA ALA A 473 -5.97 -0.53 13.15
C ALA A 473 -4.98 0.63 13.33
N SER A 474 -3.77 0.35 13.84
CA SER A 474 -2.75 1.38 14.08
C SER A 474 -2.28 2.07 12.79
N PHE A 475 -2.19 1.34 11.69
CA PHE A 475 -1.87 1.88 10.37
C PHE A 475 -2.91 2.93 9.93
N PHE A 476 -4.20 2.63 10.13
CA PHE A 476 -5.26 3.56 9.76
C PHE A 476 -5.46 4.71 10.77
N HIS A 477 -5.14 4.54 12.05
CA HIS A 477 -5.05 5.68 12.97
C HIS A 477 -4.04 6.72 12.48
N LYS A 478 -2.87 6.25 12.03
CA LYS A 478 -1.85 7.16 11.45
C LYS A 478 -2.37 7.82 10.18
N TRP A 479 -2.93 7.06 9.24
CA TRP A 479 -3.38 7.60 7.96
C TRP A 479 -4.59 8.53 8.09
N MET A 480 -5.51 8.26 9.02
CA MET A 480 -6.61 9.18 9.33
C MET A 480 -6.13 10.50 9.92
N ARG A 481 -4.97 10.52 10.58
CA ARG A 481 -4.32 11.78 10.96
C ARG A 481 -3.90 12.55 9.70
N ASP A 482 -3.31 11.91 8.71
CA ASP A 482 -2.94 12.55 7.44
C ASP A 482 -4.18 13.07 6.69
N MET A 483 -5.30 12.34 6.74
CA MET A 483 -6.59 12.78 6.20
C MET A 483 -7.10 14.07 6.86
N ARG A 484 -7.10 14.10 8.20
CA ARG A 484 -7.49 15.31 8.97
C ARG A 484 -6.55 16.49 8.71
N ASP A 485 -5.26 16.22 8.63
CA ASP A 485 -4.26 17.25 8.35
C ASP A 485 -4.44 17.86 6.95
N THR A 486 -4.98 17.09 6.01
CA THR A 486 -5.24 17.51 4.64
C THR A 486 -6.63 18.12 4.45
N GLN A 487 -7.59 17.88 5.35
CA GLN A 487 -8.98 18.35 5.23
C GLN A 487 -9.07 19.87 5.03
N THR A 488 -9.92 20.30 4.09
CA THR A 488 -10.16 21.73 3.81
C THR A 488 -10.93 22.42 4.94
N SER A 489 -10.90 23.76 4.95
CA SER A 489 -11.68 24.56 5.90
C SER A 489 -13.20 24.40 5.73
N LEU A 490 -13.65 24.01 4.54
CA LEU A 490 -15.07 23.74 4.25
C LEU A 490 -15.50 22.32 4.65
N GLY A 491 -14.54 21.47 5.05
CA GLY A 491 -14.82 20.10 5.49
C GLY A 491 -14.53 19.02 4.47
N GLY A 492 -14.13 19.36 3.23
CA GLY A 492 -13.82 18.39 2.19
C GLY A 492 -12.60 17.56 2.52
N PHE A 493 -12.71 16.23 2.41
CA PHE A 493 -11.56 15.32 2.45
C PHE A 493 -10.88 15.22 1.06
N PRO A 494 -9.59 14.86 1.02
CA PRO A 494 -8.83 14.81 -0.21
C PRO A 494 -9.08 13.54 -1.01
N GLY A 495 -8.74 13.57 -2.30
CA GLY A 495 -8.61 12.38 -3.13
C GLY A 495 -7.32 11.59 -2.84
N VAL A 496 -6.31 12.25 -2.25
CA VAL A 496 -5.00 11.70 -1.88
C VAL A 496 -4.59 12.22 -0.52
N ALA A 497 -4.11 11.37 0.39
CA ALA A 497 -3.57 11.78 1.68
C ALA A 497 -2.27 11.00 2.04
N PRO A 498 -1.23 11.71 2.54
CA PRO A 498 -1.11 13.16 2.61
C PRO A 498 -0.88 13.80 1.23
N VAL A 499 -1.13 15.10 1.12
CA VAL A 499 -0.81 15.89 -0.09
C VAL A 499 0.58 16.51 0.01
N ALA A 500 1.19 16.79 -1.15
CA ALA A 500 2.41 17.59 -1.24
C ALA A 500 2.10 19.09 -1.10
N GLN A 501 3.10 19.88 -0.68
CA GLN A 501 2.97 21.33 -0.57
C GLN A 501 2.59 22.00 -1.89
N TYR A 502 3.27 21.60 -2.96
CA TYR A 502 3.06 22.12 -4.30
C TYR A 502 2.26 21.08 -5.11
N GLY A 503 1.31 21.56 -5.92
CA GLY A 503 0.44 20.69 -6.71
C GLY A 503 -0.66 20.01 -5.90
N ALA A 504 -0.89 20.43 -4.66
CA ALA A 504 -2.10 20.06 -3.95
C ALA A 504 -3.33 20.47 -4.78
N GLU A 505 -4.33 19.61 -4.85
CA GLU A 505 -5.57 19.96 -5.52
C GLU A 505 -6.17 21.21 -4.86
N PRO A 506 -6.22 22.36 -5.54
CA PRO A 506 -6.85 23.52 -4.94
C PRO A 506 -8.33 23.21 -4.79
N ASN A 507 -8.85 23.24 -3.59
CA ASN A 507 -10.28 23.07 -3.28
C ASN A 507 -10.97 21.81 -3.86
N GLY A 508 -10.32 21.05 -4.71
CA GLY A 508 -10.82 19.89 -5.46
C GLY A 508 -10.98 18.60 -4.63
N MET A 509 -11.28 18.77 -3.43
CA MET A 509 -11.44 17.78 -2.42
C MET A 509 -12.76 17.09 -2.57
N MET A 510 -13.58 16.67 -2.19
CA MET A 510 -14.98 16.26 -2.37
C MET A 510 -15.24 15.43 -3.64
N ARG A 511 -14.29 14.60 -4.06
CA ARG A 511 -14.57 13.64 -5.13
C ARG A 511 -15.34 12.45 -4.57
N LEU A 512 -16.47 12.15 -5.20
CA LEU A 512 -17.31 11.04 -4.77
C LEU A 512 -16.54 9.70 -4.79
N GLY A 513 -16.74 8.86 -3.79
CA GLY A 513 -16.05 7.57 -3.64
C GLY A 513 -14.58 7.70 -3.19
N TRP A 514 -14.01 8.92 -3.22
CA TRP A 514 -12.67 9.27 -2.71
C TRP A 514 -12.77 9.94 -1.34
N ALA A 515 -13.42 11.08 -1.26
CA ALA A 515 -13.56 11.85 -0.03
C ALA A 515 -14.29 11.06 1.09
N ASP A 516 -15.19 10.21 0.70
CA ASP A 516 -16.02 9.35 1.58
C ASP A 516 -15.17 8.39 2.43
N ALA A 517 -13.93 8.13 2.03
CA ALA A 517 -12.94 7.41 2.87
C ALA A 517 -12.78 8.02 4.26
N GLY A 518 -12.99 9.34 4.39
CA GLY A 518 -12.96 10.05 5.68
C GLY A 518 -14.00 9.55 6.68
N VAL A 519 -15.10 8.95 6.23
CA VAL A 519 -16.16 8.33 7.06
C VAL A 519 -16.04 6.80 7.04
N ILE A 520 -15.82 6.22 5.87
CA ILE A 520 -15.78 4.76 5.68
C ILE A 520 -14.65 4.12 6.51
N VAL A 521 -13.46 4.75 6.55
CA VAL A 521 -12.31 4.17 7.26
C VAL A 521 -12.54 4.10 8.77
N PRO A 522 -12.95 5.17 9.48
CA PRO A 522 -13.26 5.08 10.90
C PRO A 522 -14.36 4.07 11.23
N TRP A 523 -15.42 4.02 10.42
CA TRP A 523 -16.50 3.06 10.62
C TRP A 523 -16.02 1.61 10.46
N THR A 524 -15.24 1.31 9.42
CA THR A 524 -14.74 -0.05 9.17
C THR A 524 -13.77 -0.52 10.26
N ILE A 525 -12.83 0.33 10.67
CA ILE A 525 -11.86 -0.01 11.72
C ILE A 525 -12.57 -0.26 13.05
N TRP A 526 -13.53 0.61 13.41
CA TRP A 526 -14.37 0.40 14.59
C TRP A 526 -15.15 -0.92 14.50
N LYS A 527 -15.84 -1.17 13.40
CA LYS A 527 -16.64 -2.39 13.16
C LYS A 527 -15.78 -3.65 13.29
N GLN A 528 -14.60 -3.66 12.67
CA GLN A 528 -13.74 -4.85 12.61
C GLN A 528 -12.98 -5.09 13.93
N PHE A 529 -12.43 -4.05 14.54
CA PHE A 529 -11.55 -4.18 15.71
C PHE A 529 -12.18 -3.76 17.04
N ASN A 530 -13.43 -3.29 17.05
CA ASN A 530 -14.08 -2.71 18.22
C ASN A 530 -13.27 -1.56 18.84
N ASP A 531 -12.71 -0.73 18.00
CA ASP A 531 -11.88 0.41 18.38
C ASP A 531 -12.67 1.74 18.24
N PRO A 532 -13.37 2.21 19.29
CA PRO A 532 -14.09 3.47 19.21
C PRO A 532 -13.18 4.70 19.24
N SER A 533 -11.90 4.56 19.58
CA SER A 533 -10.98 5.71 19.65
C SER A 533 -10.79 6.34 18.28
N ILE A 534 -10.82 5.55 17.20
CA ILE A 534 -10.74 6.09 15.84
C ILE A 534 -11.95 6.98 15.49
N ILE A 535 -13.13 6.68 16.06
CA ILE A 535 -14.32 7.53 15.90
C ILE A 535 -14.10 8.86 16.63
N GLU A 536 -13.66 8.78 17.89
CA GLU A 536 -13.44 9.97 18.72
C GLU A 536 -12.41 10.91 18.11
N GLU A 537 -11.29 10.35 17.62
CA GLU A 537 -10.23 11.13 16.98
C GLU A 537 -10.68 11.84 15.69
N ASN A 538 -11.65 11.29 14.97
CA ASN A 538 -12.05 11.76 13.66
C ASN A 538 -13.43 12.46 13.64
N TRP A 539 -14.16 12.45 14.75
CA TRP A 539 -15.56 12.88 14.79
C TRP A 539 -15.79 14.27 14.22
N GLU A 540 -15.05 15.27 14.69
CA GLU A 540 -15.22 16.66 14.23
C GLU A 540 -14.94 16.82 12.72
N ALA A 541 -13.98 16.05 12.21
CA ALA A 541 -13.66 16.08 10.79
C ALA A 541 -14.74 15.42 9.94
N MET A 542 -15.25 14.26 10.37
CA MET A 542 -16.37 13.57 9.75
C MET A 542 -17.65 14.41 9.77
N GLU A 543 -17.93 15.06 10.89
CA GLU A 543 -19.12 15.90 11.06
C GLU A 543 -19.08 17.12 10.13
N ARG A 544 -17.93 17.79 10.01
CA ARG A 544 -17.74 18.87 9.02
C ARG A 544 -17.93 18.37 7.59
N PHE A 545 -17.40 17.19 7.26
CA PHE A 545 -17.52 16.59 5.94
C PHE A 545 -18.97 16.30 5.59
N ILE A 546 -19.68 15.51 6.42
CA ILE A 546 -21.07 15.11 6.13
C ILE A 546 -22.04 16.30 6.11
N LYS A 547 -21.76 17.33 6.91
CA LYS A 547 -22.52 18.57 6.89
C LYS A 547 -22.36 19.29 5.55
N HIS A 548 -21.12 19.41 5.06
CA HIS A 548 -20.83 20.00 3.76
C HIS A 548 -21.48 19.20 2.61
N VAL A 549 -21.43 17.87 2.67
CA VAL A 549 -22.13 16.98 1.73
C VAL A 549 -23.64 17.25 1.73
N SER A 550 -24.25 17.33 2.91
CA SER A 550 -25.69 17.57 3.05
C SER A 550 -26.11 18.96 2.53
N GLU A 551 -25.31 20.00 2.79
CA GLU A 551 -25.58 21.38 2.36
C GLU A 551 -25.44 21.56 0.85
N THR A 552 -24.44 20.95 0.25
CA THR A 552 -24.18 21.01 -1.20
C THR A 552 -24.94 19.94 -1.98
N ARG A 553 -25.44 18.90 -1.28
CA ARG A 553 -26.04 17.69 -1.87
C ARG A 553 -25.14 17.04 -2.93
N TYR A 554 -23.82 17.21 -2.79
CA TYR A 554 -22.87 16.83 -3.82
C TYR A 554 -23.26 17.37 -5.21
N ASP A 555 -23.74 18.61 -5.27
CA ASP A 555 -24.01 19.27 -6.54
C ASP A 555 -22.69 19.45 -7.30
N HIS A 556 -22.41 18.50 -8.18
CA HIS A 556 -21.18 18.50 -8.97
C HIS A 556 -21.10 19.66 -9.97
N GLU A 557 -22.22 20.24 -10.39
CA GLU A 557 -22.19 21.43 -11.21
C GLU A 557 -21.55 22.60 -10.46
N ALA A 558 -21.94 22.79 -9.19
CA ALA A 558 -21.33 23.78 -8.33
C ALA A 558 -19.88 23.43 -7.99
N LEU A 559 -19.59 22.17 -7.63
CA LEU A 559 -18.23 21.70 -7.30
C LEU A 559 -17.29 21.79 -8.50
N ILE A 560 -17.73 21.46 -9.70
CA ILE A 560 -16.94 21.59 -10.94
C ILE A 560 -16.68 23.07 -11.25
N ALA A 561 -17.67 23.95 -11.07
CA ALA A 561 -17.50 25.38 -11.27
C ALA A 561 -16.48 26.00 -10.31
N GLU A 562 -16.46 25.55 -9.06
CA GLU A 562 -15.50 26.00 -8.04
C GLU A 562 -14.10 25.45 -8.24
N ASN A 563 -13.96 24.21 -8.70
CA ASN A 563 -12.71 23.44 -8.61
C ASN A 563 -12.14 23.07 -9.97
N GLY A 564 -12.84 23.30 -11.09
CA GLY A 564 -12.38 22.95 -12.45
C GLY A 564 -12.17 21.44 -12.66
N GLY A 565 -12.68 20.60 -11.75
CA GLY A 565 -12.39 19.18 -11.71
C GLY A 565 -13.53 18.30 -12.24
N TYR A 566 -13.18 17.25 -12.95
CA TYR A 566 -14.06 16.13 -13.25
C TYR A 566 -14.04 15.12 -12.10
N GLN A 567 -15.10 14.28 -12.01
CA GLN A 567 -15.16 13.18 -11.04
C GLN A 567 -14.52 11.93 -11.65
N TYR A 568 -13.95 11.08 -10.78
CA TYR A 568 -13.42 9.80 -11.20
C TYR A 568 -14.51 8.74 -11.38
N ALA A 569 -15.64 8.90 -10.68
CA ALA A 569 -16.80 8.02 -10.73
C ALA A 569 -16.41 6.54 -10.52
N ASP A 570 -16.97 5.61 -11.29
CA ASP A 570 -16.57 4.21 -11.20
C ASP A 570 -15.29 3.97 -12.02
N TRP A 571 -14.17 4.41 -11.46
CA TRP A 571 -12.85 4.49 -12.09
C TRP A 571 -12.47 3.18 -12.78
N LEU A 572 -12.05 3.27 -14.05
CA LEU A 572 -11.60 2.17 -14.90
C LEU A 572 -12.67 1.11 -15.21
N SER A 573 -13.96 1.46 -15.10
CA SER A 573 -15.03 0.61 -15.59
C SER A 573 -15.05 0.50 -17.12
N TYR A 574 -15.69 -0.53 -17.64
CA TYR A 574 -15.97 -0.70 -19.09
C TYR A 574 -17.29 -0.06 -19.50
N GLU A 575 -17.96 0.63 -18.58
CA GLU A 575 -19.27 1.21 -18.78
C GLU A 575 -19.25 2.48 -19.65
N PRO A 576 -20.34 2.80 -20.36
CA PRO A 576 -20.36 3.84 -21.40
C PRO A 576 -20.09 5.27 -20.91
N LEU A 577 -20.41 5.56 -19.62
CA LEU A 577 -20.26 6.87 -19.03
C LEU A 577 -18.99 7.02 -18.18
N GLU A 578 -18.09 6.06 -18.28
CA GLU A 578 -16.85 6.10 -17.53
C GLU A 578 -15.96 7.27 -17.98
N SER A 579 -15.36 7.96 -17.01
CA SER A 579 -14.49 9.11 -17.29
C SER A 579 -13.21 8.72 -18.00
N CYS A 580 -12.64 7.56 -17.72
CA CYS A 580 -11.38 7.08 -18.29
C CYS A 580 -11.52 5.90 -19.24
N GLY A 581 -12.72 5.37 -19.44
CA GLY A 581 -13.01 4.25 -20.32
C GLY A 581 -12.08 3.06 -20.13
N GLY A 582 -12.51 2.05 -19.36
CA GLY A 582 -11.71 0.86 -19.09
C GLY A 582 -11.26 0.11 -20.35
N ASP A 583 -12.00 0.19 -21.45
CA ASP A 583 -11.70 -0.42 -22.74
C ASP A 583 -10.74 0.39 -23.63
N ALA A 584 -10.31 1.60 -23.20
CA ALA A 584 -9.51 2.49 -24.02
C ALA A 584 -8.06 2.01 -24.18
N PHE A 585 -7.74 1.39 -25.29
CA PHE A 585 -6.39 1.21 -25.77
C PHE A 585 -5.84 2.46 -26.48
N SER A 586 -6.71 3.30 -27.05
CA SER A 586 -6.34 4.56 -27.68
C SER A 586 -6.36 5.69 -26.66
N SER A 587 -5.24 5.91 -26.00
CA SER A 587 -5.11 6.84 -24.87
C SER A 587 -5.25 8.33 -25.18
N GLY A 588 -5.02 8.75 -26.43
CA GLY A 588 -4.96 10.18 -26.76
C GLY A 588 -6.31 10.87 -26.88
N GLU A 589 -7.27 10.25 -27.55
CA GLU A 589 -8.56 10.89 -27.84
C GLU A 589 -9.51 10.85 -26.64
N ARG A 590 -9.45 9.82 -25.80
CA ARG A 590 -10.31 9.68 -24.62
C ARG A 590 -9.79 10.44 -23.40
N LEU A 591 -8.48 10.57 -23.23
CA LEU A 591 -7.93 11.49 -22.21
C LEU A 591 -8.39 12.94 -22.47
N ALA A 592 -8.43 13.37 -23.74
CA ALA A 592 -8.98 14.69 -24.10
C ALA A 592 -10.50 14.78 -23.87
N ALA A 593 -11.26 13.69 -24.06
CA ALA A 593 -12.69 13.64 -23.80
C ALA A 593 -13.04 13.63 -22.29
N GLN A 594 -12.13 13.20 -21.42
CA GLN A 594 -12.29 13.25 -19.95
C GLN A 594 -12.53 14.66 -19.42
N PHE A 595 -11.99 15.68 -20.07
CA PHE A 595 -12.10 17.06 -19.63
C PHE A 595 -13.36 17.76 -20.19
N THR A 596 -14.17 17.04 -20.98
CA THR A 596 -15.45 17.56 -21.49
C THR A 596 -16.58 16.87 -20.72
N VAL A 597 -17.08 17.51 -19.67
CA VAL A 597 -18.20 16.99 -18.90
C VAL A 597 -19.45 16.97 -19.76
N LYS A 598 -19.98 15.78 -20.04
CA LYS A 598 -21.26 15.58 -20.70
C LYS A 598 -22.40 15.65 -19.67
N PRO A 599 -23.58 16.17 -20.02
CA PRO A 599 -24.72 16.21 -19.09
C PRO A 599 -25.10 14.85 -18.52
N GLU A 600 -24.96 13.78 -19.32
CA GLU A 600 -25.23 12.39 -18.90
C GLU A 600 -24.21 11.93 -17.84
N ALA A 601 -22.93 12.27 -18.01
CA ALA A 601 -21.91 11.94 -17.04
C ALA A 601 -22.15 12.70 -15.72
N LEU A 602 -22.53 13.98 -15.78
CA LEU A 602 -22.86 14.78 -14.61
C LEU A 602 -24.05 14.16 -13.84
N THR A 603 -25.10 13.71 -14.55
CA THR A 603 -26.24 13.03 -13.95
C THR A 603 -25.82 11.73 -13.26
N TYR A 604 -24.93 10.96 -13.89
CA TYR A 604 -24.39 9.73 -13.32
C TYR A 604 -23.56 10.02 -12.05
N TRP A 605 -22.70 11.02 -12.06
CA TRP A 605 -21.90 11.39 -10.89
C TRP A 605 -22.77 11.86 -9.73
N ASN A 606 -23.80 12.68 -10.01
CA ASN A 606 -24.76 13.13 -8.99
C ASN A 606 -25.54 11.95 -8.40
N TYR A 607 -25.88 10.97 -9.21
CA TYR A 607 -26.51 9.74 -8.73
C TYR A 607 -25.59 8.94 -7.79
N LEU A 608 -24.35 8.68 -8.19
CA LEU A 608 -23.40 7.96 -7.35
C LEU A 608 -23.12 8.72 -6.04
N SER A 609 -23.00 10.04 -6.11
CA SER A 609 -22.81 10.88 -4.92
C SER A 609 -23.99 10.80 -3.95
N ALA A 610 -25.22 10.77 -4.47
CA ALA A 610 -26.39 10.56 -3.63
C ALA A 610 -26.37 9.19 -2.95
N CYS A 611 -25.85 8.16 -3.62
CA CYS A 611 -25.66 6.84 -3.03
C CYS A 611 -24.60 6.82 -1.92
N TYR A 612 -23.47 7.49 -2.11
CA TYR A 612 -22.44 7.65 -1.06
C TYR A 612 -22.97 8.48 0.12
N TRP A 613 -23.71 9.55 -0.14
CA TRP A 613 -24.34 10.33 0.92
C TRP A 613 -25.25 9.49 1.82
N ILE A 614 -26.03 8.54 1.25
CA ILE A 614 -26.84 7.60 2.03
C ILE A 614 -25.94 6.73 2.91
N MET A 615 -24.90 6.13 2.32
CA MET A 615 -23.97 5.22 3.03
C MET A 615 -23.24 5.95 4.16
N ASP A 616 -22.71 7.14 3.90
CA ASP A 616 -22.03 7.95 4.91
C ASP A 616 -22.96 8.35 6.06
N ALA A 617 -24.20 8.75 5.76
CA ALA A 617 -25.18 9.10 6.80
C ALA A 617 -25.54 7.90 7.68
N GLU A 618 -25.64 6.69 7.11
CA GLU A 618 -25.84 5.44 7.85
C GLU A 618 -24.64 5.12 8.76
N MET A 619 -23.43 5.21 8.24
CA MET A 619 -22.20 4.98 8.99
C MET A 619 -22.03 6.01 10.13
N MET A 620 -22.33 7.27 9.87
CA MET A 620 -22.32 8.33 10.89
C MET A 620 -23.35 8.07 12.00
N ARG A 621 -24.55 7.59 11.63
CA ARG A 621 -25.57 7.16 12.62
C ARG A 621 -25.05 6.05 13.53
N ASP A 622 -24.46 5.01 12.94
CA ASP A 622 -23.95 3.86 13.69
C ASP A 622 -22.82 4.28 14.64
N MET A 623 -21.92 5.14 14.18
CA MET A 623 -20.84 5.69 15.00
C MET A 623 -21.34 6.65 16.07
N ALA A 624 -22.39 7.43 15.80
CA ALA A 624 -23.05 8.28 16.80
C ALA A 624 -23.66 7.44 17.92
N GLU A 625 -24.37 6.36 17.57
CA GLU A 625 -24.93 5.41 18.54
C GLU A 625 -23.84 4.79 19.40
N ALA A 626 -22.77 4.29 18.79
CA ALA A 626 -21.65 3.67 19.49
C ALA A 626 -20.96 4.58 20.50
N THR A 627 -20.98 5.89 20.26
CA THR A 627 -20.29 6.89 21.09
C THR A 627 -21.26 7.74 21.94
N GLY A 628 -22.57 7.35 21.97
CA GLY A 628 -23.58 8.00 22.77
C GLY A 628 -23.97 9.42 22.29
N ARG A 629 -23.78 9.71 21.01
CA ARG A 629 -24.16 10.96 20.37
C ARG A 629 -25.58 10.90 19.82
N ASP A 630 -26.14 12.06 19.43
CA ASP A 630 -27.47 12.14 18.83
C ASP A 630 -27.47 11.46 17.45
N THR A 631 -28.35 10.46 17.32
CA THR A 631 -28.52 9.70 16.05
C THR A 631 -29.62 10.27 15.17
N GLN A 632 -30.54 11.09 15.72
CA GLN A 632 -31.73 11.57 15.00
C GLN A 632 -31.34 12.37 13.76
N TYR A 633 -30.34 13.24 13.87
CA TYR A 633 -29.85 14.06 12.76
C TYR A 633 -29.42 13.19 11.56
N TYR A 634 -28.67 12.13 11.80
CA TYR A 634 -28.18 11.23 10.74
C TYR A 634 -29.27 10.31 10.19
N GLN A 635 -30.26 9.93 11.02
CA GLN A 635 -31.45 9.20 10.56
C GLN A 635 -32.28 10.06 9.60
N GLU A 636 -32.53 11.30 9.93
CA GLU A 636 -33.26 12.26 9.09
C GLU A 636 -32.49 12.51 7.78
N MET A 637 -31.17 12.65 7.86
CA MET A 637 -30.29 12.80 6.70
C MET A 637 -30.35 11.58 5.78
N THR A 638 -30.30 10.36 6.31
CA THR A 638 -30.42 9.13 5.53
C THR A 638 -31.76 9.08 4.77
N VAL A 639 -32.85 9.45 5.43
CA VAL A 639 -34.19 9.52 4.81
C VAL A 639 -34.22 10.56 3.68
N GLU A 640 -33.64 11.74 3.92
CA GLU A 640 -33.57 12.81 2.92
C GLU A 640 -32.73 12.38 1.70
N ALA A 641 -31.54 11.81 1.94
CA ALA A 641 -30.64 11.36 0.86
C ALA A 641 -31.29 10.27 0.00
N ARG A 642 -31.97 9.29 0.63
CA ARG A 642 -32.74 8.26 -0.11
C ARG A 642 -33.87 8.86 -0.94
N ARG A 643 -34.62 9.81 -0.35
CA ARG A 643 -35.69 10.51 -1.07
C ARG A 643 -35.11 11.28 -2.26
N TYR A 644 -34.01 12.03 -2.05
CA TYR A 644 -33.32 12.77 -3.11
C TYR A 644 -32.90 11.84 -4.24
N ALA A 645 -32.25 10.71 -3.92
CA ALA A 645 -31.82 9.74 -4.91
C ALA A 645 -33.02 9.15 -5.70
N LYS A 646 -34.10 8.76 -5.02
CA LYS A 646 -35.31 8.24 -5.66
C LYS A 646 -35.96 9.30 -6.55
N ASP A 647 -36.22 10.50 -6.01
CA ASP A 647 -36.99 11.55 -6.70
C ASP A 647 -36.25 12.14 -7.92
N ASN A 648 -34.93 12.18 -7.91
CA ASN A 648 -34.18 12.76 -9.01
C ASN A 648 -33.76 11.76 -10.08
N PHE A 649 -33.46 10.52 -9.71
CA PHE A 649 -32.81 9.57 -10.64
C PHE A 649 -33.67 8.39 -11.04
N LEU A 650 -34.70 8.03 -10.24
CA LEU A 650 -35.56 6.86 -10.52
C LEU A 650 -36.99 7.27 -10.87
N SER A 651 -37.63 6.46 -11.69
CA SER A 651 -39.06 6.50 -11.95
C SER A 651 -39.78 5.50 -11.01
N GLU A 652 -41.10 5.61 -10.88
CA GLU A 652 -41.92 4.78 -9.99
C GLU A 652 -41.74 3.27 -10.22
N ASN A 653 -41.45 2.85 -11.45
CA ASN A 653 -41.24 1.44 -11.80
C ASN A 653 -39.77 0.97 -11.63
N GLY A 654 -38.92 1.77 -10.93
CA GLY A 654 -37.54 1.44 -10.66
C GLY A 654 -36.58 1.52 -11.86
N LYS A 655 -36.98 2.17 -12.97
CA LYS A 655 -36.05 2.50 -14.06
C LYS A 655 -35.36 3.81 -13.78
N PHE A 656 -34.10 3.94 -14.20
CA PHE A 656 -33.44 5.22 -14.22
C PHE A 656 -34.09 6.16 -15.23
N LYS A 657 -34.23 7.43 -14.86
CA LYS A 657 -34.78 8.49 -15.75
C LYS A 657 -33.86 8.77 -16.93
N LEU A 658 -32.54 8.63 -16.71
CA LEU A 658 -31.54 8.67 -17.75
C LEU A 658 -31.36 7.24 -18.31
N ASP A 659 -31.79 7.03 -19.55
CA ASP A 659 -31.94 5.68 -20.12
C ASP A 659 -30.64 4.87 -20.11
N ILE A 660 -29.48 5.49 -20.38
CA ILE A 660 -28.20 4.79 -20.44
C ILE A 660 -27.83 4.13 -19.11
N LEU A 661 -28.28 4.66 -17.98
CA LEU A 661 -28.02 4.04 -16.66
C LEU A 661 -28.75 2.70 -16.49
N ASN A 662 -29.79 2.45 -17.29
CA ASN A 662 -30.48 1.15 -17.28
C ASN A 662 -29.68 0.06 -18.01
N GLU A 663 -28.67 0.42 -18.78
CA GLU A 663 -27.77 -0.46 -19.52
C GLU A 663 -26.47 -0.74 -18.78
N MET A 664 -26.26 -0.08 -17.64
CA MET A 664 -25.04 -0.16 -16.83
C MET A 664 -25.24 -1.06 -15.60
N GLN A 665 -24.17 -1.71 -15.13
CA GLN A 665 -24.16 -2.55 -13.94
C GLN A 665 -24.06 -1.72 -12.65
N THR A 666 -23.13 -0.80 -12.57
CA THR A 666 -22.82 -0.01 -11.38
C THR A 666 -24.01 0.78 -10.83
N PRO A 667 -24.83 1.49 -11.66
CA PRO A 667 -26.02 2.17 -11.13
C PRO A 667 -27.03 1.22 -10.49
N ALA A 668 -27.24 0.06 -11.09
CA ALA A 668 -28.17 -0.94 -10.56
C ALA A 668 -27.68 -1.54 -9.23
N LEU A 669 -26.38 -1.81 -9.12
CA LEU A 669 -25.76 -2.29 -7.89
C LEU A 669 -25.91 -1.26 -6.75
N PHE A 670 -25.63 0.01 -6.99
CA PHE A 670 -25.82 1.06 -5.98
C PHE A 670 -27.29 1.26 -5.60
N ALA A 671 -28.22 1.12 -6.55
CA ALA A 671 -29.66 1.20 -6.24
C ALA A 671 -30.11 0.06 -5.32
N LEU A 672 -29.65 -1.18 -5.58
CA LEU A 672 -29.94 -2.35 -4.76
C LEU A 672 -29.27 -2.24 -3.39
N LYS A 673 -28.00 -1.86 -3.32
CA LYS A 673 -27.23 -1.67 -2.08
C LYS A 673 -27.86 -0.65 -1.15
N ASN A 674 -28.33 0.48 -1.69
CA ASN A 674 -28.93 1.58 -0.93
C ASN A 674 -30.45 1.43 -0.73
N HIS A 675 -31.05 0.28 -1.09
CA HIS A 675 -32.48 0.02 -0.98
C HIS A 675 -33.36 1.11 -1.63
N LEU A 676 -32.95 1.57 -2.82
CA LEU A 676 -33.71 2.59 -3.56
C LEU A 676 -34.92 2.02 -4.28
N VAL A 677 -34.99 0.71 -4.45
CA VAL A 677 -36.10 -0.02 -5.09
C VAL A 677 -36.58 -1.16 -4.20
N GLU A 678 -37.89 -1.42 -4.22
CA GLU A 678 -38.54 -2.45 -3.41
C GLU A 678 -39.59 -3.19 -4.26
N GLY A 679 -40.03 -4.37 -3.79
CA GLY A 679 -41.10 -5.17 -4.44
C GLY A 679 -40.84 -5.42 -5.91
N GLU A 680 -41.84 -5.22 -6.76
CA GLU A 680 -41.79 -5.47 -8.23
C GLU A 680 -40.71 -4.62 -8.92
N ALA A 681 -40.44 -3.39 -8.45
CA ALA A 681 -39.40 -2.54 -9.01
C ALA A 681 -38.00 -3.13 -8.76
N ARG A 682 -37.77 -3.69 -7.56
CA ARG A 682 -36.53 -4.40 -7.21
C ARG A 682 -36.37 -5.65 -8.06
N ASP A 683 -37.40 -6.47 -8.18
CA ASP A 683 -37.35 -7.70 -8.98
C ASP A 683 -37.07 -7.40 -10.45
N ALA A 684 -37.69 -6.36 -11.00
CA ALA A 684 -37.42 -5.87 -12.35
C ALA A 684 -35.97 -5.39 -12.55
N MET A 685 -35.39 -4.71 -11.54
CA MET A 685 -33.99 -4.27 -11.58
C MET A 685 -33.03 -5.46 -11.53
N ILE A 686 -33.28 -6.44 -10.65
CA ILE A 686 -32.52 -7.70 -10.59
C ILE A 686 -32.58 -8.43 -11.94
N ALA A 687 -33.76 -8.53 -12.55
CA ALA A 687 -33.90 -9.19 -13.86
C ALA A 687 -33.09 -8.47 -14.95
N ARG A 688 -33.11 -7.13 -14.98
CA ARG A 688 -32.29 -6.34 -15.93
C ARG A 688 -30.79 -6.55 -15.69
N LEU A 689 -30.36 -6.53 -14.43
CA LEU A 689 -28.95 -6.72 -14.06
C LEU A 689 -28.46 -8.12 -14.46
N ARG A 690 -29.26 -9.17 -14.23
CA ARG A 690 -28.95 -10.53 -14.72
C ARG A 690 -28.86 -10.59 -16.26
N GLN A 691 -29.75 -9.91 -16.95
CA GLN A 691 -29.71 -9.84 -18.42
C GLN A 691 -28.44 -9.11 -18.90
N ASN A 692 -28.08 -8.00 -18.24
CA ASN A 692 -26.86 -7.25 -18.58
C ASN A 692 -25.60 -8.14 -18.42
N PHE A 693 -25.46 -8.91 -17.34
CA PHE A 693 -24.35 -9.87 -17.23
C PHE A 693 -24.35 -10.90 -18.35
N ALA A 694 -25.52 -11.44 -18.70
CA ALA A 694 -25.65 -12.42 -19.79
C ALA A 694 -25.25 -11.82 -21.15
N ASP A 695 -25.68 -10.59 -21.45
CA ASP A 695 -25.36 -9.86 -22.68
C ASP A 695 -23.86 -9.55 -22.82
N HIS A 696 -23.15 -9.41 -21.69
CA HIS A 696 -21.70 -9.23 -21.63
C HIS A 696 -20.93 -10.56 -21.38
N GLY A 697 -21.50 -11.71 -21.75
CA GLY A 697 -20.84 -13.02 -21.64
C GLY A 697 -20.54 -13.45 -20.18
N ASN A 698 -21.35 -13.02 -19.23
CA ASN A 698 -21.17 -13.17 -17.79
C ASN A 698 -19.83 -12.57 -17.30
N CYS A 699 -19.46 -11.42 -17.86
CA CYS A 699 -18.33 -10.61 -17.38
C CYS A 699 -18.85 -9.38 -16.63
N LEU A 700 -18.07 -8.92 -15.67
CA LEU A 700 -18.31 -7.65 -15.01
C LEU A 700 -17.92 -6.49 -15.96
N GLN A 701 -18.55 -5.32 -15.74
CA GLN A 701 -18.20 -4.08 -16.45
C GLN A 701 -17.77 -2.98 -15.47
N THR A 702 -17.82 -3.27 -14.17
CA THR A 702 -17.60 -2.34 -13.08
C THR A 702 -16.13 -1.93 -12.94
N GLY A 703 -15.94 -0.70 -12.50
CA GLY A 703 -14.66 -0.15 -12.07
C GLY A 703 -14.43 -0.35 -10.56
N PHE A 704 -13.66 0.54 -9.94
CA PHE A 704 -13.28 0.41 -8.52
C PHE A 704 -14.50 0.45 -7.59
N LEU A 705 -15.38 1.47 -7.76
CA LEU A 705 -16.50 1.67 -6.86
C LEU A 705 -17.57 0.56 -7.02
N GLY A 706 -17.91 0.23 -8.27
CA GLY A 706 -18.89 -0.79 -8.55
C GLY A 706 -18.42 -2.19 -8.14
N THR A 707 -17.15 -2.52 -8.36
CA THR A 707 -16.59 -3.84 -8.00
C THR A 707 -16.55 -4.07 -6.49
N SER A 708 -16.33 -3.02 -5.69
CA SER A 708 -16.27 -3.15 -4.22
C SER A 708 -17.59 -3.61 -3.62
N ILE A 709 -18.70 -3.22 -4.22
CA ILE A 709 -20.06 -3.60 -3.76
C ILE A 709 -20.68 -4.76 -4.56
N LEU A 710 -20.04 -5.16 -5.67
CA LEU A 710 -20.59 -6.12 -6.64
C LEU A 710 -21.02 -7.43 -5.97
N MET A 711 -20.07 -8.15 -5.44
CA MET A 711 -20.29 -9.52 -4.97
C MET A 711 -21.21 -9.61 -3.74
N PRO A 712 -21.05 -8.74 -2.72
CA PRO A 712 -22.00 -8.68 -1.60
C PRO A 712 -23.40 -8.34 -2.06
N THR A 713 -23.58 -7.31 -2.90
CA THR A 713 -24.91 -6.89 -3.38
C THR A 713 -25.60 -7.99 -4.20
N LEU A 714 -24.87 -8.71 -5.05
CA LEU A 714 -25.41 -9.87 -5.76
C LEU A 714 -25.91 -10.93 -4.79
N THR A 715 -25.15 -11.24 -3.76
CA THR A 715 -25.49 -12.23 -2.74
C THR A 715 -26.75 -11.84 -1.97
N GLU A 716 -26.81 -10.61 -1.47
CA GLU A 716 -27.96 -10.05 -0.73
C GLU A 716 -29.26 -10.05 -1.55
N ASN A 717 -29.11 -10.00 -2.88
CA ASN A 717 -30.24 -9.98 -3.82
C ASN A 717 -30.50 -11.34 -4.50
N GLY A 718 -30.00 -12.43 -3.92
CA GLY A 718 -30.29 -13.81 -4.40
C GLY A 718 -29.62 -14.16 -5.73
N MET A 719 -28.52 -13.51 -6.07
CA MET A 719 -27.73 -13.73 -7.29
C MET A 719 -26.37 -14.39 -7.00
N VAL A 720 -26.30 -15.28 -6.02
CA VAL A 720 -25.07 -16.01 -5.64
C VAL A 720 -24.51 -16.80 -6.82
N ASP A 721 -25.36 -17.36 -7.65
CA ASP A 721 -25.01 -18.07 -8.88
C ASP A 721 -24.22 -17.17 -9.86
N VAL A 722 -24.65 -15.92 -10.01
CA VAL A 722 -23.96 -14.91 -10.81
C VAL A 722 -22.63 -14.55 -10.17
N ALA A 723 -22.60 -14.31 -8.85
CA ALA A 723 -21.37 -13.98 -8.13
C ALA A 723 -20.28 -15.05 -8.33
N TYR A 724 -20.61 -16.33 -8.16
CA TYR A 724 -19.67 -17.42 -8.43
C TYR A 724 -19.28 -17.53 -9.91
N SER A 725 -20.19 -17.22 -10.83
CA SER A 725 -19.88 -17.22 -12.25
C SER A 725 -18.89 -16.12 -12.61
N LEU A 726 -18.99 -14.94 -12.00
CA LEU A 726 -18.04 -13.85 -12.16
C LEU A 726 -16.68 -14.19 -11.54
N LEU A 727 -16.65 -14.75 -10.32
CA LEU A 727 -15.40 -15.16 -9.65
C LEU A 727 -14.60 -16.15 -10.51
N LEU A 728 -15.28 -17.09 -11.17
CA LEU A 728 -14.67 -18.16 -11.95
C LEU A 728 -14.61 -17.87 -13.45
N GLN A 729 -14.96 -16.64 -13.88
CA GLN A 729 -14.86 -16.18 -15.27
C GLN A 729 -13.40 -16.05 -15.70
N ARG A 730 -13.08 -16.53 -16.92
CA ARG A 730 -11.72 -16.42 -17.50
C ARG A 730 -11.61 -15.44 -18.67
N ASN A 731 -12.74 -15.03 -19.24
CA ASN A 731 -12.73 -14.03 -20.30
C ASN A 731 -12.52 -12.63 -19.69
N ASN A 732 -11.85 -11.72 -20.41
CA ASN A 732 -11.75 -10.32 -20.03
C ASN A 732 -13.11 -9.60 -20.13
N PRO A 733 -13.51 -8.79 -19.16
CA PRO A 733 -12.82 -8.51 -17.88
C PRO A 733 -13.14 -9.54 -16.79
N SER A 734 -12.11 -10.04 -16.10
CA SER A 734 -12.26 -10.94 -14.96
C SER A 734 -10.94 -11.07 -14.17
N TRP A 735 -11.03 -11.53 -12.92
CA TRP A 735 -9.86 -11.80 -12.07
C TRP A 735 -8.99 -12.94 -12.63
N LEU A 736 -9.61 -14.02 -13.14
CA LEU A 736 -8.85 -15.16 -13.65
C LEU A 736 -8.17 -14.87 -14.98
N TYR A 737 -8.66 -13.91 -15.76
CA TYR A 737 -7.97 -13.47 -16.98
C TYR A 737 -6.56 -12.95 -16.66
N SER A 738 -6.42 -12.12 -15.63
CA SER A 738 -5.11 -11.61 -15.22
C SER A 738 -4.18 -12.72 -14.72
N ILE A 739 -4.73 -13.69 -14.00
CA ILE A 739 -3.97 -14.86 -13.50
C ILE A 739 -3.49 -15.74 -14.65
N ASP A 740 -4.36 -16.03 -15.62
CA ASP A 740 -4.01 -16.79 -16.83
C ASP A 740 -2.90 -16.10 -17.65
N ASN A 741 -2.79 -14.78 -17.51
CA ASN A 741 -1.75 -13.96 -18.14
C ASN A 741 -0.56 -13.65 -17.21
N GLY A 742 -0.37 -14.43 -16.13
CA GLY A 742 0.81 -14.44 -15.29
C GLY A 742 0.83 -13.42 -14.15
N ALA A 743 -0.33 -12.88 -13.75
CA ALA A 743 -0.43 -11.99 -12.60
C ALA A 743 0.00 -12.69 -11.30
N THR A 744 0.84 -12.00 -10.53
CA THR A 744 1.26 -12.42 -9.18
C THR A 744 0.79 -11.42 -8.11
N THR A 745 0.16 -10.36 -8.53
CA THR A 745 -0.49 -9.28 -7.78
C THR A 745 -1.76 -8.88 -8.51
N MET A 746 -2.66 -8.11 -7.89
CA MET A 746 -3.80 -7.52 -8.59
C MET A 746 -3.32 -6.46 -9.57
N TRP A 747 -3.93 -6.39 -10.75
CA TRP A 747 -3.67 -5.37 -11.75
C TRP A 747 -4.57 -4.15 -11.53
N GLU A 748 -4.09 -2.97 -11.94
CA GLU A 748 -4.84 -1.71 -11.86
C GLU A 748 -6.08 -1.72 -12.75
N ARG A 749 -5.98 -2.35 -13.92
CA ARG A 749 -7.02 -2.33 -14.95
C ARG A 749 -7.37 -3.74 -15.39
N TRP A 750 -8.61 -3.96 -15.77
CA TRP A 750 -9.02 -5.22 -16.39
C TRP A 750 -8.26 -5.49 -17.69
N ASN A 751 -7.89 -4.42 -18.41
CA ASN A 751 -7.11 -4.45 -19.65
C ASN A 751 -5.66 -4.01 -19.47
N SER A 752 -5.05 -4.21 -18.30
CA SER A 752 -3.62 -3.92 -18.12
C SER A 752 -2.77 -4.60 -19.18
N TYR A 753 -3.12 -5.84 -19.54
CA TYR A 753 -2.62 -6.54 -20.72
C TYR A 753 -3.72 -7.40 -21.32
N MET A 754 -3.85 -7.37 -22.63
CA MET A 754 -4.74 -8.23 -23.40
C MET A 754 -4.01 -8.90 -24.55
N LEU A 755 -4.26 -10.20 -24.74
CA LEU A 755 -3.61 -10.99 -25.81
C LEU A 755 -3.86 -10.39 -27.20
N GLU A 756 -5.03 -9.77 -27.42
CA GLU A 756 -5.47 -9.26 -28.71
C GLU A 756 -5.08 -7.79 -28.95
N HIS A 757 -4.75 -7.04 -27.89
CA HIS A 757 -4.53 -5.61 -27.94
C HIS A 757 -3.19 -5.17 -27.31
N GLY A 758 -2.49 -6.09 -26.64
CA GLY A 758 -1.24 -5.81 -25.94
C GLY A 758 -1.44 -5.07 -24.63
N MET A 759 -0.48 -4.23 -24.29
CA MET A 759 -0.48 -3.46 -23.04
C MET A 759 -1.45 -2.29 -23.08
N GLY A 760 -2.09 -2.03 -21.96
CA GLY A 760 -2.88 -0.82 -21.73
C GLY A 760 -2.03 0.46 -21.74
N PRO A 761 -2.61 1.63 -21.43
CA PRO A 761 -1.92 2.91 -21.50
C PRO A 761 -0.64 2.96 -20.68
N LYS A 762 0.47 3.40 -21.27
CA LYS A 762 1.80 3.43 -20.63
C LYS A 762 1.84 4.23 -19.32
N GLY A 763 1.17 5.38 -19.28
CA GLY A 763 1.22 6.30 -18.15
C GLY A 763 0.28 5.95 -17.00
N MET A 764 -0.62 4.99 -17.18
CA MET A 764 -1.65 4.62 -16.20
C MET A 764 -1.88 3.11 -16.26
N ASN A 765 -0.88 2.35 -15.85
CA ASN A 765 -0.92 0.90 -15.85
C ASN A 765 0.07 0.35 -14.83
N SER A 766 -0.45 -0.16 -13.74
CA SER A 766 0.30 -0.88 -12.71
C SER A 766 -0.11 -2.35 -12.70
N PHE A 767 0.87 -3.23 -12.54
CA PHE A 767 0.61 -4.65 -12.36
C PHE A 767 0.61 -5.06 -10.88
N ASN A 768 0.69 -4.07 -9.97
CA ASN A 768 0.61 -4.25 -8.53
C ASN A 768 -0.25 -3.13 -7.88
N HIS A 769 -1.59 -3.34 -7.91
CA HIS A 769 -2.57 -2.34 -7.53
C HIS A 769 -3.75 -3.03 -6.81
N TYR A 770 -3.92 -2.82 -5.53
CA TYR A 770 -4.76 -3.68 -4.68
C TYR A 770 -6.29 -3.52 -4.80
N ALA A 771 -6.80 -2.44 -5.42
CA ALA A 771 -8.23 -2.08 -5.40
C ALA A 771 -9.18 -3.25 -5.76
N TYR A 772 -8.94 -3.94 -6.88
CA TYR A 772 -9.76 -5.09 -7.28
C TYR A 772 -9.62 -6.35 -6.40
N GLY A 773 -8.69 -6.33 -5.44
CA GLY A 773 -8.61 -7.34 -4.38
C GLY A 773 -9.77 -7.28 -3.39
N CYS A 774 -10.62 -6.25 -3.47
CA CYS A 774 -11.87 -6.12 -2.70
C CYS A 774 -12.79 -7.36 -2.79
N VAL A 775 -12.67 -8.18 -3.84
CA VAL A 775 -13.38 -9.46 -3.97
C VAL A 775 -13.14 -10.42 -2.79
N CYS A 776 -12.01 -10.30 -2.10
CA CYS A 776 -11.70 -11.16 -0.97
C CYS A 776 -12.55 -10.83 0.27
N GLN A 777 -13.12 -9.62 0.42
CA GLN A 777 -14.16 -9.36 1.40
C GLN A 777 -15.31 -10.35 1.26
N TRP A 778 -15.83 -10.50 0.04
CA TRP A 778 -16.92 -11.45 -0.22
C TRP A 778 -16.51 -12.90 0.06
N LEU A 779 -15.26 -13.27 -0.23
CA LEU A 779 -14.77 -14.61 0.12
C LEU A 779 -14.77 -14.85 1.64
N TRP A 780 -14.45 -13.84 2.44
CA TRP A 780 -14.51 -13.92 3.90
C TRP A 780 -15.94 -13.91 4.43
N GLU A 781 -16.72 -12.91 4.04
CA GLU A 781 -18.04 -12.67 4.62
C GLU A 781 -19.12 -13.65 4.12
N ASN A 782 -19.09 -13.93 2.82
CA ASN A 782 -20.15 -14.72 2.19
C ASN A 782 -19.69 -16.14 1.86
N VAL A 783 -18.49 -16.37 1.35
CA VAL A 783 -18.05 -17.72 0.99
C VAL A 783 -17.60 -18.50 2.23
N ALA A 784 -16.78 -17.93 3.09
CA ALA A 784 -16.44 -18.52 4.39
C ALA A 784 -17.56 -18.32 5.42
N GLY A 785 -18.40 -17.30 5.26
CA GLY A 785 -19.51 -16.99 6.16
C GLY A 785 -19.02 -16.41 7.50
N ILE A 786 -18.05 -15.50 7.48
CA ILE A 786 -17.55 -14.78 8.66
C ILE A 786 -17.79 -13.28 8.42
N CYS A 787 -18.91 -12.77 8.90
CA CYS A 787 -19.29 -11.37 8.74
C CYS A 787 -19.49 -10.72 10.12
N ALA A 788 -18.99 -9.49 10.28
CA ALA A 788 -19.20 -8.69 11.49
C ALA A 788 -20.65 -8.19 11.55
N ASP A 789 -21.24 -8.20 12.71
CA ASP A 789 -22.49 -7.49 12.99
C ASP A 789 -22.17 -6.05 13.40
N PRO A 790 -22.54 -5.01 12.61
CA PRO A 790 -22.27 -3.62 12.96
C PRO A 790 -22.86 -3.18 14.31
N SER A 791 -23.95 -3.82 14.75
CA SER A 791 -24.56 -3.55 16.07
C SER A 791 -23.73 -4.11 17.24
N HIS A 792 -22.77 -5.00 16.94
CA HIS A 792 -21.91 -5.67 17.92
C HIS A 792 -20.45 -5.72 17.42
N PRO A 793 -19.76 -4.57 17.35
CA PRO A 793 -18.46 -4.44 16.70
C PRO A 793 -17.41 -5.37 17.31
N GLY A 794 -16.38 -5.68 16.50
CA GLY A 794 -15.28 -6.56 16.88
C GLY A 794 -15.67 -8.03 16.97
N PHE A 795 -16.75 -8.44 16.28
CA PHE A 795 -17.23 -9.83 16.25
C PHE A 795 -17.74 -10.34 17.62
N LYS A 796 -18.27 -9.45 18.46
CA LYS A 796 -18.99 -9.84 19.69
C LYS A 796 -20.26 -10.63 19.36
N HIS A 797 -20.88 -10.29 18.24
CA HIS A 797 -21.87 -11.11 17.55
C HIS A 797 -21.44 -11.32 16.11
N ILE A 798 -21.53 -12.55 15.60
CA ILE A 798 -21.02 -12.95 14.30
C ILE A 798 -22.19 -13.37 13.42
N ILE A 799 -22.26 -12.87 12.21
CA ILE A 799 -23.20 -13.37 11.20
C ILE A 799 -22.47 -14.48 10.42
N MET A 800 -22.95 -15.73 10.55
CA MET A 800 -22.37 -16.89 9.91
C MET A 800 -23.34 -17.48 8.90
N ALA A 801 -23.14 -17.18 7.61
CA ALA A 801 -24.05 -17.58 6.53
C ALA A 801 -23.28 -17.98 5.26
N PRO A 802 -22.50 -19.07 5.27
CA PRO A 802 -21.66 -19.43 4.14
C PRO A 802 -22.48 -19.80 2.91
N GLN A 803 -22.07 -19.26 1.77
CA GLN A 803 -22.62 -19.57 0.45
C GLN A 803 -21.78 -20.67 -0.19
N LEU A 804 -22.23 -21.91 -0.11
CA LEU A 804 -21.45 -23.07 -0.56
C LEU A 804 -21.52 -23.24 -2.09
N ASP A 805 -20.38 -23.55 -2.72
CA ASP A 805 -20.34 -23.91 -4.14
C ASP A 805 -19.36 -25.07 -4.38
N LYS A 806 -19.81 -26.11 -5.07
CA LYS A 806 -19.02 -27.31 -5.38
C LYS A 806 -17.77 -27.02 -6.21
N ARG A 807 -17.77 -25.93 -7.00
CA ARG A 807 -16.62 -25.54 -7.84
C ARG A 807 -15.41 -25.09 -7.01
N LEU A 808 -15.62 -24.68 -5.75
CA LEU A 808 -14.52 -24.41 -4.81
C LEU A 808 -14.04 -25.68 -4.09
N GLY A 809 -14.85 -26.73 -4.01
CA GLY A 809 -14.55 -27.99 -3.31
C GLY A 809 -14.58 -27.88 -1.80
N SER A 810 -13.81 -26.93 -1.23
CA SER A 810 -13.74 -26.65 0.20
C SER A 810 -13.32 -25.21 0.48
N VAL A 811 -13.57 -24.76 1.71
CA VAL A 811 -13.04 -23.52 2.27
C VAL A 811 -12.52 -23.78 3.68
N ASN A 812 -11.42 -23.14 4.04
CA ASN A 812 -10.85 -23.12 5.36
C ASN A 812 -10.44 -21.67 5.72
N ALA A 813 -11.22 -21.05 6.59
CA ALA A 813 -10.99 -19.69 7.04
C ALA A 813 -10.70 -19.66 8.55
N VAL A 814 -9.66 -18.95 8.94
CA VAL A 814 -9.28 -18.70 10.33
C VAL A 814 -9.05 -17.21 10.52
N TYR A 815 -9.81 -16.59 11.39
CA TYR A 815 -9.76 -15.14 11.64
C TYR A 815 -9.62 -14.86 13.13
N PRO A 816 -8.48 -14.31 13.58
CA PRO A 816 -8.29 -13.80 14.93
C PRO A 816 -8.95 -12.43 15.07
N SER A 817 -10.22 -12.40 15.44
CA SER A 817 -10.98 -11.17 15.68
C SER A 817 -10.69 -10.57 17.04
N ALA A 818 -11.21 -9.35 17.29
CA ALA A 818 -11.15 -8.72 18.60
C ALA A 818 -11.87 -9.53 19.70
N ALA A 819 -12.89 -10.32 19.35
CA ALA A 819 -13.58 -11.23 20.26
C ALA A 819 -12.84 -12.56 20.48
N GLY A 820 -11.82 -12.86 19.68
CA GLY A 820 -11.08 -14.11 19.71
C GLY A 820 -11.07 -14.86 18.39
N LEU A 821 -10.62 -16.11 18.41
CA LEU A 821 -10.39 -16.89 17.19
C LEU A 821 -11.69 -17.45 16.62
N ILE A 822 -12.04 -16.99 15.41
CA ILE A 822 -13.16 -17.50 14.62
C ILE A 822 -12.61 -18.49 13.59
N LYS A 823 -13.31 -19.60 13.39
CA LYS A 823 -13.01 -20.57 12.33
C LYS A 823 -14.27 -20.91 11.56
N SER A 824 -14.12 -21.06 10.26
CA SER A 824 -15.17 -21.58 9.37
C SER A 824 -14.52 -22.49 8.34
N LYS A 825 -14.94 -23.75 8.32
CA LYS A 825 -14.41 -24.74 7.40
C LYS A 825 -15.54 -25.57 6.84
N TRP A 826 -15.69 -25.58 5.54
CA TRP A 826 -16.66 -26.44 4.86
C TRP A 826 -16.03 -27.19 3.69
N HIS A 827 -16.63 -28.31 3.34
CA HIS A 827 -16.27 -29.14 2.19
C HIS A 827 -17.43 -29.99 1.72
N TYR A 828 -17.34 -30.52 0.51
CA TYR A 828 -18.27 -31.47 -0.07
C TYR A 828 -17.71 -32.89 -0.05
N GLU A 829 -18.55 -33.88 0.32
CA GLU A 829 -18.35 -35.31 0.09
C GLU A 829 -19.48 -35.83 -0.78
N GLY A 830 -19.25 -35.94 -2.09
CA GLY A 830 -20.32 -36.21 -3.08
C GLY A 830 -21.30 -35.06 -3.13
N ASP A 831 -22.58 -35.33 -2.76
CA ASP A 831 -23.63 -34.31 -2.69
C ASP A 831 -23.84 -33.73 -1.28
N LEU A 832 -23.24 -34.35 -0.28
CA LEU A 832 -23.31 -33.89 1.11
C LEU A 832 -22.30 -32.80 1.35
N TRP A 833 -22.69 -31.78 2.10
CA TRP A 833 -21.76 -30.79 2.60
C TRP A 833 -21.55 -30.95 4.11
N HIS A 834 -20.35 -30.64 4.55
CA HIS A 834 -19.92 -30.64 5.94
C HIS A 834 -19.40 -29.25 6.28
N TRP A 835 -19.88 -28.65 7.37
CA TRP A 835 -19.41 -27.37 7.85
C TRP A 835 -19.08 -27.44 9.33
N SER A 836 -17.86 -27.07 9.66
CA SER A 836 -17.37 -26.92 11.03
C SER A 836 -17.05 -25.45 11.29
N PHE A 837 -17.53 -24.91 12.41
CA PHE A 837 -17.23 -23.53 12.78
C PHE A 837 -16.96 -23.37 14.28
N THR A 838 -16.22 -22.33 14.64
CA THR A 838 -15.88 -22.01 16.03
C THR A 838 -16.24 -20.57 16.34
N ILE A 839 -17.01 -20.37 17.39
CA ILE A 839 -17.39 -19.08 17.97
C ILE A 839 -16.52 -18.87 19.21
N PRO A 840 -15.77 -17.76 19.33
CA PRO A 840 -14.87 -17.53 20.47
C PRO A 840 -15.63 -17.33 21.77
N THR A 841 -14.96 -17.54 22.89
CA THR A 841 -15.50 -17.33 24.23
C THR A 841 -15.91 -15.87 24.42
N GLY A 842 -17.16 -15.65 24.85
CA GLY A 842 -17.70 -14.30 25.05
C GLY A 842 -18.40 -13.70 23.83
N ALA A 843 -18.39 -14.42 22.69
CA ALA A 843 -19.16 -14.05 21.50
C ALA A 843 -20.38 -14.96 21.30
N THR A 844 -21.30 -14.49 20.47
CA THR A 844 -22.45 -15.23 19.95
C THR A 844 -22.47 -15.20 18.43
N ALA A 845 -23.31 -16.01 17.80
CA ALA A 845 -23.47 -15.94 16.35
C ALA A 845 -24.89 -16.26 15.91
N SER A 846 -25.39 -15.50 14.95
CA SER A 846 -26.57 -15.85 14.13
C SER A 846 -26.09 -16.73 12.98
N VAL A 847 -26.46 -17.99 12.97
CA VAL A 847 -26.03 -18.99 11.98
C VAL A 847 -27.17 -19.32 11.04
N LEU A 848 -26.99 -19.00 9.77
CA LEU A 848 -27.92 -19.39 8.69
C LEU A 848 -27.31 -20.57 7.92
N LEU A 849 -27.97 -21.72 8.02
CA LEU A 849 -27.51 -22.91 7.31
C LEU A 849 -27.83 -22.84 5.81
N PRO A 850 -26.96 -23.38 4.96
CA PRO A 850 -27.20 -23.42 3.52
C PRO A 850 -28.55 -24.07 3.18
N GLY A 851 -29.39 -23.32 2.44
CA GLY A 851 -30.75 -23.71 2.05
C GLY A 851 -31.83 -23.51 3.11
N GLU A 852 -31.51 -22.94 4.28
CA GLU A 852 -32.50 -22.49 5.27
C GLU A 852 -32.78 -20.98 5.10
N THR A 853 -33.92 -20.52 5.59
CA THR A 853 -34.36 -19.13 5.50
C THR A 853 -34.36 -18.41 6.87
N GLU A 854 -34.17 -19.17 7.95
CA GLU A 854 -34.15 -18.63 9.31
C GLU A 854 -32.79 -18.92 9.97
N ALA A 855 -32.16 -17.87 10.46
CA ALA A 855 -30.94 -17.99 11.25
C ALA A 855 -31.27 -18.50 12.68
N LYS A 856 -30.33 -19.23 13.27
CA LYS A 856 -30.39 -19.72 14.66
C LYS A 856 -29.25 -19.15 15.47
N GLU A 857 -29.55 -18.80 16.70
CA GLU A 857 -28.53 -18.31 17.63
C GLU A 857 -27.67 -19.44 18.20
N TYR A 858 -26.35 -19.19 18.17
CA TYR A 858 -25.34 -20.08 18.76
C TYR A 858 -24.48 -19.33 19.78
N SER A 859 -24.19 -19.97 20.89
CA SER A 859 -23.23 -19.47 21.86
C SER A 859 -21.80 -19.86 21.50
N ALA A 860 -20.83 -19.38 22.30
CA ALA A 860 -19.42 -19.78 22.17
C ALA A 860 -19.26 -21.31 22.17
N GLY A 861 -18.44 -21.84 21.27
CA GLY A 861 -18.21 -23.28 21.11
C GLY A 861 -17.73 -23.65 19.70
N SER A 862 -17.51 -24.95 19.51
CA SER A 862 -17.20 -25.51 18.19
C SER A 862 -18.33 -26.47 17.78
N TYR A 863 -18.77 -26.31 16.55
CA TYR A 863 -19.92 -27.00 15.99
C TYR A 863 -19.55 -27.69 14.68
N THR A 864 -20.22 -28.80 14.39
CA THR A 864 -20.11 -29.48 13.08
C THR A 864 -21.50 -29.90 12.62
N ILE A 865 -21.82 -29.53 11.41
CA ILE A 865 -23.13 -29.80 10.77
C ILE A 865 -22.85 -30.45 9.42
N SER A 866 -23.66 -31.45 9.08
CA SER A 866 -23.59 -32.17 7.79
C SER A 866 -25.01 -32.33 7.23
N LYS A 867 -25.20 -32.06 5.96
CA LYS A 867 -26.53 -32.12 5.36
C LYS A 867 -26.49 -32.42 3.86
#